data_f6dfca4f9b36414686dc80dcec6e0705
#
_entry.id   f6dfca4f9b36414686dc80dcec6e0705
#
_cell.length_a   1.000
_cell.length_b   1.000
_cell.length_c   1.000
_cell.angle_alpha   90.00
_cell.angle_beta   90.00
_cell.angle_gamma   90.00
#
_symmetry.space_group_name_H-M   'P 1'
#
loop_
_entity.id
_entity.type
_entity.pdbx_description
1 polymer ?
#
loop_
_entity_poly.entity_id
_entity_poly.type
_entity_poly.pdbx_seq_one_letter_code
_entity_poly.pdbx_strand_id
1 'polypeptide(L)'
;MTEDDDTIRPKETDGASDAANADAANAGAGDAAMDEKADAQEDADDIDGFDNEYAAENDDTDAEDASSGNIRDLDDITAASIIDGDALTHHLRGMYRCWFLEYASYVILERAVPHIQDGLKPVQRRILHSMKTLDDGRFNKVANIVGNTMQYHPHGDASIKDALVQLGQKELLVETQGNWGNILTGASAAAGRYIEARLSPFALETLYDDKVTDWTMSYDGRKKEPVTLPTKFPLLLAQGAEGIAVGLSSRILPHNFNEIIDAAVAYLRGEDFELYPDFPTGGMLDVSKYNDGRRGGRIRIRAKVEKVDNKTIAITEIPYGKTTGTVIDSILSAFEKGKIKIRKVEDHTAQEARILVYLQPGTSSDKTIDALYAFSFCEVSVSPNCCVIEDRHPQFLGVSDVLRYSADHTRQILLRELQIELGEVNEALYFASLEKYFIEKRIYKDKEYEQAPDLDAAVAHIDKRLEPLKAKLIRDVTRDDIVKLLEIKMRRILRFNADEADRRIANYLERISRINDRIEHLTQYTIEWFERLKEKYGHAYPRRTQLRSFDTIEAATVAEANERLYINRKEGFIGTALKNDEFVCNCSSLDDVIIFYKDGRYKVVRVSDKLSVGTNILHLAVFKRKDERTIYNVIYQDGRGGAYYMKRFAVTGLKRDTEYNLTKGKDGSRVVWFSANPNGEAEVVKVTLKPRPRLKTLQFDVDFSKLAVKGRASCGNLVTRNEVHRFSLKEKGTSTLGGRQVWFDPDVLRLNYDGRGQYLGEFQGTDLILVILKNGEYYTGDFNVTNHYEDNILRIEKFNSHKVWTAIINDADQGYPYLKRFTFEASTRRQRFVGTDDKSQLMALSDHLGARFRITFGAPDDFRDPLEVDAPDFIAVKSFKARGKRLTTWNVAAVDELEPREMPEENYDDTPEEEETPEVEIEPERSDDEIRDEINGQQRMF
;
A
#
# COMPACT_ATOMS: atom_id res chain seq x y z
N MET A 1 -16.87 59.21 28.74
CA MET A 1 -18.10 59.98 28.90
C MET A 1 -19.12 59.09 28.22
N THR A 2 -19.63 58.25 29.03
CA THR A 2 -20.96 58.17 29.69
C THR A 2 -21.93 57.52 28.70
N GLU A 3 -22.29 56.21 28.94
CA GLU A 3 -23.46 55.77 29.78
C GLU A 3 -24.78 56.00 29.01
N ASP A 4 -25.76 55.15 28.85
CA ASP A 4 -26.27 53.99 29.56
C ASP A 4 -27.27 53.29 28.63
N ASP A 5 -27.35 51.97 28.60
CA ASP A 5 -28.27 51.08 29.34
C ASP A 5 -29.75 51.17 28.92
N ASP A 6 -30.36 50.10 28.39
CA ASP A 6 -31.51 49.43 29.03
C ASP A 6 -32.09 48.28 28.17
N THR A 7 -31.97 47.13 28.75
CA THR A 7 -32.83 45.92 28.73
C THR A 7 -34.30 46.14 28.34
N ILE A 8 -34.93 45.12 27.68
CA ILE A 8 -36.16 44.42 28.10
C ILE A 8 -36.41 43.15 27.23
N ARG A 9 -36.44 41.98 27.85
CA ARG A 9 -37.25 40.79 27.59
C ARG A 9 -38.52 40.86 28.44
N PRO A 10 -39.49 39.93 28.39
CA PRO A 10 -39.99 38.97 27.38
C PRO A 10 -41.54 39.00 27.28
N LYS A 11 -42.19 38.11 26.50
CA LYS A 11 -43.29 37.21 26.92
C LYS A 11 -43.88 36.34 25.82
N GLU A 12 -44.03 35.07 26.20
CA GLU A 12 -44.84 34.03 25.59
C GLU A 12 -46.34 34.40 25.50
N THR A 13 -47.05 33.81 24.52
CA THR A 13 -48.35 33.17 24.71
C THR A 13 -48.73 32.29 23.55
N ASP A 14 -49.03 31.07 23.87
CA ASP A 14 -49.89 30.00 23.38
C ASP A 14 -50.92 30.31 22.29
N GLY A 15 -51.19 29.30 21.48
CA GLY A 15 -52.40 29.18 20.71
C GLY A 15 -52.34 28.01 19.71
N ALA A 16 -52.93 26.90 20.14
CA ALA A 16 -53.12 25.66 19.44
C ALA A 16 -54.04 25.71 18.21
N SER A 17 -53.85 24.63 17.41
CA SER A 17 -54.89 23.77 16.83
C SER A 17 -54.96 23.64 15.31
N ASP A 18 -54.83 22.40 14.95
CA ASP A 18 -55.60 21.57 14.02
C ASP A 18 -55.32 21.56 12.54
N ALA A 19 -54.88 20.45 12.21
CA ALA A 19 -55.50 19.38 11.39
C ALA A 19 -55.02 19.23 9.94
N ALA A 20 -54.45 18.11 9.75
CA ALA A 20 -54.82 16.93 9.00
C ALA A 20 -54.39 16.80 7.51
N ASN A 21 -53.70 15.69 7.34
CA ASN A 21 -53.72 14.73 6.24
C ASN A 21 -53.41 15.14 4.78
N ALA A 22 -52.34 14.52 4.26
CA ALA A 22 -52.43 13.51 3.21
C ALA A 22 -51.04 12.99 2.82
N ASP A 23 -50.84 11.72 3.09
CA ASP A 23 -50.41 10.56 2.31
C ASP A 23 -48.98 10.56 1.76
N ALA A 24 -48.20 9.74 2.42
CA ALA A 24 -47.72 8.39 2.12
C ALA A 24 -47.59 8.03 0.63
N ALA A 25 -46.36 7.89 0.18
CA ALA A 25 -45.82 6.80 -0.66
C ALA A 25 -44.48 7.17 -1.30
N ASN A 26 -43.41 6.72 -0.74
CA ASN A 26 -42.31 6.03 -1.44
C ASN A 26 -41.14 5.79 -0.50
N ALA A 27 -41.26 4.71 0.28
CA ALA A 27 -40.14 4.06 0.89
C ALA A 27 -40.02 2.68 0.25
N GLY A 28 -38.86 2.39 -0.28
CA GLY A 28 -38.56 1.02 -0.68
C GLY A 28 -37.88 0.88 -2.04
N ALA A 29 -36.58 1.13 -2.09
CA ALA A 29 -35.65 0.46 -2.99
C ALA A 29 -34.22 0.96 -2.70
N GLY A 30 -33.49 0.26 -1.85
CA GLY A 30 -32.13 0.67 -1.53
C GLY A 30 -31.42 -0.16 -0.47
N ASP A 31 -31.72 -1.45 -0.34
CA ASP A 31 -30.99 -2.33 0.59
C ASP A 31 -30.96 -3.77 0.07
N ALA A 32 -30.33 -4.00 -1.08
CA ALA A 32 -30.07 -5.36 -1.55
C ALA A 32 -28.81 -5.49 -2.44
N ALA A 33 -27.86 -4.54 -2.35
CA ALA A 33 -26.67 -4.57 -3.22
C ALA A 33 -25.34 -4.55 -2.45
N MET A 34 -25.33 -4.78 -1.14
CA MET A 34 -24.08 -4.73 -0.33
C MET A 34 -23.57 -6.08 0.19
N ASP A 35 -24.34 -7.17 0.08
CA ASP A 35 -23.90 -8.47 0.61
C ASP A 35 -23.14 -9.36 -0.40
N GLU A 36 -23.20 -9.10 -1.70
CA GLU A 36 -22.49 -9.91 -2.71
C GLU A 36 -21.02 -9.52 -2.92
N LYS A 37 -20.53 -8.40 -2.35
CA LYS A 37 -19.12 -7.97 -2.56
C LYS A 37 -18.14 -8.45 -1.50
N ALA A 38 -18.60 -9.01 -0.39
CA ALA A 38 -17.71 -9.53 0.65
C ALA A 38 -17.20 -10.95 0.37
N ASP A 39 -17.95 -11.75 -0.39
CA ASP A 39 -17.56 -13.12 -0.73
C ASP A 39 -16.68 -13.25 -1.98
N ALA A 40 -16.58 -12.21 -2.81
CA ALA A 40 -15.75 -12.22 -4.01
C ALA A 40 -14.26 -11.93 -3.77
N GLN A 41 -13.84 -11.63 -2.53
CA GLN A 41 -12.45 -11.30 -2.20
C GLN A 41 -11.67 -12.50 -1.62
N GLU A 42 -12.34 -13.59 -1.24
CA GLU A 42 -11.69 -14.84 -0.80
C GLU A 42 -11.31 -15.77 -1.96
N ASP A 43 -11.96 -15.65 -3.13
CA ASP A 43 -11.70 -16.53 -4.30
C ASP A 43 -10.64 -16.01 -5.29
N ALA A 44 -10.05 -14.83 -5.05
CA ALA A 44 -9.07 -14.23 -5.96
C ALA A 44 -7.61 -14.67 -5.73
N ASP A 45 -7.32 -15.37 -4.64
CA ASP A 45 -5.96 -15.83 -4.32
C ASP A 45 -5.65 -17.27 -4.79
N ASP A 46 -6.61 -17.99 -5.37
CA ASP A 46 -6.44 -19.38 -5.82
C ASP A 46 -6.45 -19.57 -7.37
N ILE A 47 -6.38 -18.49 -8.16
CA ILE A 47 -6.27 -18.60 -9.63
C ILE A 47 -4.87 -18.23 -10.12
N ASP A 48 -3.87 -18.98 -9.63
CA ASP A 48 -2.57 -19.12 -10.29
C ASP A 48 -2.35 -20.62 -10.58
N GLY A 49 -2.87 -21.09 -11.70
CA GLY A 49 -2.65 -22.47 -12.13
C GLY A 49 -3.55 -22.95 -13.25
N PHE A 50 -3.80 -22.13 -14.26
CA PHE A 50 -4.20 -22.68 -15.57
C PHE A 50 -3.15 -22.29 -16.60
N ASP A 51 -2.20 -23.18 -16.79
CA ASP A 51 -1.33 -23.19 -17.96
C ASP A 51 -2.20 -23.34 -19.20
N ASN A 52 -2.08 -22.34 -20.07
CA ASN A 52 -2.58 -22.32 -21.42
C ASN A 52 -1.75 -23.32 -22.26
N GLU A 53 -2.19 -24.53 -22.35
CA GLU A 53 -1.73 -25.48 -23.35
C GLU A 53 -2.80 -25.62 -24.44
N TYR A 54 -2.90 -24.59 -25.31
CA TYR A 54 -3.40 -24.68 -26.65
C TYR A 54 -2.61 -23.66 -27.50
N ALA A 55 -1.42 -24.09 -27.91
CA ALA A 55 -0.67 -23.42 -28.94
C ALA A 55 -0.65 -24.33 -30.17
N ALA A 56 -1.20 -23.79 -31.24
CA ALA A 56 -0.78 -23.92 -32.61
C ALA A 56 -0.76 -25.34 -33.22
N GLU A 57 -1.80 -25.66 -33.92
CA GLU A 57 -1.60 -26.33 -35.20
C GLU A 57 -1.90 -25.31 -36.31
N ASN A 58 -0.83 -25.02 -37.06
CA ASN A 58 -0.88 -24.28 -38.31
C ASN A 58 -1.61 -25.10 -39.34
N ASP A 59 -2.61 -24.53 -39.94
CA ASP A 59 -3.02 -24.93 -41.29
C ASP A 59 -3.01 -23.65 -42.15
N ASP A 60 -1.95 -23.51 -42.91
CA ASP A 60 -1.81 -22.57 -44.01
C ASP A 60 -2.72 -23.03 -45.13
N THR A 61 -3.90 -22.41 -45.29
CA THR A 61 -4.55 -22.32 -46.59
C THR A 61 -5.49 -21.09 -46.60
N ASP A 62 -5.20 -20.18 -47.56
CA ASP A 62 -6.13 -19.23 -48.18
C ASP A 62 -6.60 -18.02 -47.36
N ALA A 63 -5.70 -17.06 -47.19
CA ALA A 63 -6.00 -15.66 -46.88
C ALA A 63 -5.86 -14.78 -48.15
N GLU A 64 -6.70 -15.00 -49.12
CA GLU A 64 -6.99 -14.00 -50.17
C GLU A 64 -8.52 -13.95 -50.34
N ASP A 65 -9.12 -12.70 -50.29
CA ASP A 65 -10.54 -12.36 -50.46
C ASP A 65 -11.40 -12.26 -49.19
N ALA A 66 -11.10 -11.29 -48.33
CA ALA A 66 -12.12 -10.71 -47.42
C ALA A 66 -11.91 -9.18 -47.17
N SER A 67 -11.54 -8.44 -48.20
CA SER A 67 -11.43 -6.97 -48.12
C SER A 67 -12.25 -6.28 -49.21
N SER A 68 -13.54 -6.61 -49.34
CA SER A 68 -14.53 -5.77 -50.00
C SER A 68 -15.96 -6.24 -49.67
N GLY A 69 -16.28 -6.38 -48.39
CA GLY A 69 -17.67 -6.52 -47.93
C GLY A 69 -18.33 -5.16 -47.98
N ASN A 70 -19.14 -4.98 -49.01
CA ASN A 70 -19.95 -3.81 -49.36
C ASN A 70 -20.77 -3.30 -48.14
N ILE A 71 -20.56 -2.04 -47.77
CA ILE A 71 -21.43 -1.24 -46.88
C ILE A 71 -22.88 -1.12 -47.35
N ARG A 72 -23.24 -1.70 -48.52
CA ARG A 72 -24.60 -1.64 -49.08
C ARG A 72 -25.59 -2.63 -48.48
N ASP A 73 -25.15 -3.66 -47.76
CA ASP A 73 -26.03 -4.67 -47.14
C ASP A 73 -26.59 -4.25 -45.77
N LEU A 74 -26.17 -3.11 -45.19
CA LEU A 74 -26.75 -2.62 -43.93
C LEU A 74 -28.09 -1.91 -44.10
N ASP A 75 -28.32 -1.26 -45.25
CA ASP A 75 -29.57 -0.54 -45.54
C ASP A 75 -30.69 -1.47 -45.94
N ASP A 76 -30.39 -2.63 -46.56
CA ASP A 76 -31.39 -3.61 -46.97
C ASP A 76 -31.95 -4.44 -45.80
N ILE A 77 -31.25 -4.57 -44.68
CA ILE A 77 -31.73 -5.31 -43.52
C ILE A 77 -32.67 -4.47 -42.66
N THR A 78 -32.52 -3.15 -42.66
CA THR A 78 -33.45 -2.23 -41.99
C THR A 78 -34.76 -2.00 -42.75
N ALA A 79 -34.76 -2.10 -44.08
CA ALA A 79 -35.95 -1.94 -44.89
C ALA A 79 -36.82 -3.21 -44.97
N ALA A 80 -36.24 -4.41 -44.90
CA ALA A 80 -36.96 -5.68 -44.96
C ALA A 80 -37.65 -6.10 -43.66
N SER A 81 -37.36 -5.43 -42.51
CA SER A 81 -38.01 -5.73 -41.22
C SER A 81 -39.26 -4.87 -40.93
N ILE A 82 -39.69 -4.00 -41.86
CA ILE A 82 -40.81 -3.04 -41.64
C ILE A 82 -42.14 -3.48 -42.31
N ILE A 83 -42.16 -4.61 -43.01
CA ILE A 83 -43.38 -5.05 -43.72
C ILE A 83 -43.79 -6.44 -43.22
N ASP A 84 -44.36 -6.49 -42.00
CA ASP A 84 -45.46 -7.39 -41.68
C ASP A 84 -46.12 -6.92 -40.36
N GLY A 85 -47.36 -6.53 -40.48
CA GLY A 85 -48.11 -5.80 -39.46
C GLY A 85 -48.66 -6.62 -38.29
N ASP A 86 -47.99 -7.67 -37.84
CA ASP A 86 -48.34 -8.37 -36.60
C ASP A 86 -47.07 -8.88 -35.89
N ALA A 87 -46.85 -8.33 -34.73
CA ALA A 87 -45.74 -8.63 -33.79
C ALA A 87 -44.32 -8.33 -34.31
N LEU A 88 -43.77 -7.18 -33.86
CA LEU A 88 -42.34 -6.83 -33.97
C LEU A 88 -41.45 -7.91 -33.30
N THR A 89 -41.17 -9.01 -34.01
CA THR A 89 -40.19 -10.00 -33.57
C THR A 89 -38.79 -9.49 -33.90
N HIS A 90 -38.15 -8.85 -32.90
CA HIS A 90 -36.74 -8.50 -33.01
C HIS A 90 -35.89 -9.77 -32.81
N HIS A 91 -35.12 -10.16 -33.80
CA HIS A 91 -34.19 -11.24 -33.65
C HIS A 91 -33.07 -10.85 -32.67
N LEU A 92 -32.84 -11.64 -31.61
CA LEU A 92 -31.84 -11.43 -30.58
C LEU A 92 -30.44 -11.11 -31.16
N ARG A 93 -30.08 -11.76 -32.29
CA ARG A 93 -28.82 -11.48 -33.00
C ARG A 93 -28.76 -10.05 -33.55
N GLY A 94 -29.86 -9.50 -34.07
CA GLY A 94 -29.93 -8.11 -34.53
C GLY A 94 -29.83 -7.12 -33.38
N MET A 95 -30.51 -7.41 -32.26
CA MET A 95 -30.38 -6.60 -31.04
C MET A 95 -28.95 -6.53 -30.54
N TYR A 96 -28.21 -7.66 -30.45
CA TYR A 96 -26.83 -7.67 -30.06
C TYR A 96 -25.91 -7.00 -31.08
N ARG A 97 -26.11 -7.23 -32.38
CA ARG A 97 -25.25 -6.68 -33.43
C ARG A 97 -25.38 -5.16 -33.62
N CYS A 98 -26.60 -4.63 -33.50
CA CYS A 98 -26.88 -3.20 -33.76
C CYS A 98 -27.02 -2.43 -32.43
N TRP A 99 -28.04 -2.69 -31.66
CA TRP A 99 -28.38 -1.87 -30.50
C TRP A 99 -27.39 -1.97 -29.36
N PHE A 100 -26.95 -3.17 -29.03
CA PHE A 100 -25.97 -3.37 -27.97
C PHE A 100 -24.60 -2.80 -28.33
N LEU A 101 -24.13 -3.01 -29.57
CA LEU A 101 -22.86 -2.44 -30.03
C LEU A 101 -22.90 -0.93 -30.12
N GLU A 102 -23.99 -0.33 -30.63
CA GLU A 102 -24.20 1.11 -30.65
C GLU A 102 -24.19 1.69 -29.23
N TYR A 103 -24.93 1.07 -28.30
CA TYR A 103 -24.94 1.49 -26.91
C TYR A 103 -23.55 1.31 -26.23
N ALA A 104 -22.87 0.18 -26.44
CA ALA A 104 -21.55 -0.07 -25.92
C ALA A 104 -20.54 0.96 -26.44
N SER A 105 -20.55 1.23 -27.75
CA SER A 105 -19.70 2.25 -28.37
C SER A 105 -19.99 3.64 -27.82
N TYR A 106 -21.26 4.02 -27.68
CA TYR A 106 -21.64 5.28 -27.05
C TYR A 106 -21.13 5.41 -25.61
N VAL A 107 -21.30 4.37 -24.77
CA VAL A 107 -20.82 4.40 -23.39
C VAL A 107 -19.29 4.49 -23.31
N ILE A 108 -18.56 3.84 -24.21
CA ILE A 108 -17.11 3.89 -24.29
C ILE A 108 -16.64 5.29 -24.70
N LEU A 109 -17.12 5.79 -25.86
CA LEU A 109 -16.62 7.00 -26.49
C LEU A 109 -17.16 8.29 -25.85
N GLU A 110 -18.44 8.29 -25.44
CA GLU A 110 -19.13 9.52 -25.06
C GLU A 110 -19.44 9.63 -23.55
N ARG A 111 -18.96 8.66 -22.72
CA ARG A 111 -19.28 8.69 -21.28
C ARG A 111 -18.14 8.30 -20.36
N ALA A 112 -17.58 7.08 -20.52
CA ALA A 112 -16.80 6.46 -19.46
C ALA A 112 -15.29 6.68 -19.60
N VAL A 113 -14.74 6.71 -20.81
CA VAL A 113 -13.30 6.72 -21.08
C VAL A 113 -12.85 8.14 -21.45
N PRO A 114 -11.76 8.67 -20.85
CA PRO A 114 -11.23 9.99 -21.17
C PRO A 114 -10.52 10.01 -22.52
N HIS A 115 -10.52 11.16 -23.20
CA HIS A 115 -9.70 11.40 -24.39
C HIS A 115 -8.23 11.63 -23.99
N ILE A 116 -7.31 11.14 -24.82
CA ILE A 116 -5.88 11.30 -24.57
C ILE A 116 -5.42 12.76 -24.71
N GLN A 117 -6.00 13.50 -25.64
CA GLN A 117 -5.60 14.87 -25.99
C GLN A 117 -5.81 15.85 -24.83
N ASP A 118 -6.96 15.82 -24.17
CA ASP A 118 -7.28 16.75 -23.09
C ASP A 118 -7.46 16.08 -21.72
N GLY A 119 -7.41 14.73 -21.66
CA GLY A 119 -7.54 13.98 -20.41
C GLY A 119 -8.94 14.00 -19.79
N LEU A 120 -9.95 14.45 -20.54
CA LEU A 120 -11.30 14.72 -20.04
C LEU A 120 -12.32 13.73 -20.61
N LYS A 121 -13.31 13.42 -19.80
CA LYS A 121 -14.56 12.80 -20.27
C LYS A 121 -15.45 13.87 -20.92
N PRO A 122 -16.34 13.52 -21.84
CA PRO A 122 -17.21 14.48 -22.51
C PRO A 122 -18.00 15.39 -21.55
N VAL A 123 -18.57 14.86 -20.46
CA VAL A 123 -19.27 15.67 -19.45
C VAL A 123 -18.36 16.71 -18.79
N GLN A 124 -17.11 16.33 -18.46
CA GLN A 124 -16.15 17.24 -17.84
C GLN A 124 -15.75 18.37 -18.79
N ARG A 125 -15.48 18.04 -20.06
CA ARG A 125 -15.17 19.02 -21.11
C ARG A 125 -16.32 20.00 -21.30
N ARG A 126 -17.57 19.55 -21.37
CA ARG A 126 -18.77 20.38 -21.51
C ARG A 126 -18.98 21.27 -20.28
N ILE A 127 -18.70 20.78 -19.06
CA ILE A 127 -18.76 21.61 -17.85
C ILE A 127 -17.71 22.74 -17.93
N LEU A 128 -16.46 22.43 -18.25
CA LEU A 128 -15.38 23.41 -18.33
C LEU A 128 -15.65 24.44 -19.46
N HIS A 129 -16.18 24.00 -20.63
CA HIS A 129 -16.61 24.89 -21.70
C HIS A 129 -17.76 25.80 -21.24
N SER A 130 -18.76 25.26 -20.54
CA SER A 130 -19.85 26.04 -19.96
C SER A 130 -19.35 27.07 -18.95
N MET A 131 -18.41 26.68 -18.07
CA MET A 131 -17.78 27.61 -17.12
C MET A 131 -17.04 28.73 -17.86
N LYS A 132 -16.34 28.43 -18.97
CA LYS A 132 -15.66 29.43 -19.78
C LYS A 132 -16.61 30.42 -20.44
N THR A 133 -17.76 29.95 -20.91
CA THR A 133 -18.78 30.86 -21.50
C THR A 133 -19.44 31.76 -20.45
N LEU A 134 -19.46 31.39 -19.20
CA LEU A 134 -19.98 32.17 -18.07
C LEU A 134 -18.90 32.99 -17.34
N ASP A 135 -17.64 32.89 -17.76
CA ASP A 135 -16.51 33.44 -17.04
C ASP A 135 -16.46 34.98 -17.12
N ASP A 136 -16.73 35.63 -16.02
CA ASP A 136 -16.60 37.09 -15.82
C ASP A 136 -15.59 37.40 -14.67
N GLY A 137 -14.83 36.41 -14.24
CA GLY A 137 -13.87 36.48 -13.15
C GLY A 137 -14.47 36.30 -11.74
N ARG A 138 -15.82 36.20 -11.63
CA ARG A 138 -16.53 36.01 -10.37
C ARG A 138 -16.97 34.57 -10.18
N PHE A 139 -17.25 34.20 -8.93
CA PHE A 139 -17.85 32.90 -8.62
C PHE A 139 -19.29 32.83 -9.14
N ASN A 140 -19.63 31.73 -9.79
CA ASN A 140 -20.96 31.39 -10.28
C ASN A 140 -21.60 30.28 -9.45
N LYS A 141 -22.88 30.35 -9.18
CA LYS A 141 -23.65 29.25 -8.55
C LYS A 141 -23.50 27.96 -9.35
N VAL A 142 -23.22 26.87 -8.70
CA VAL A 142 -23.14 25.54 -9.37
C VAL A 142 -24.44 25.23 -10.12
N ALA A 143 -25.60 25.61 -9.58
CA ALA A 143 -26.87 25.43 -10.27
C ALA A 143 -26.93 26.15 -11.63
N ASN A 144 -26.32 27.36 -11.76
CA ASN A 144 -26.26 28.10 -13.02
C ASN A 144 -25.31 27.43 -14.02
N ILE A 145 -24.17 26.97 -13.54
CA ILE A 145 -23.20 26.23 -14.38
C ILE A 145 -23.83 24.95 -14.90
N VAL A 146 -24.51 24.18 -14.04
CA VAL A 146 -25.24 22.95 -14.43
C VAL A 146 -26.29 23.26 -15.48
N GLY A 147 -27.15 24.27 -15.25
CA GLY A 147 -28.17 24.68 -16.19
C GLY A 147 -27.60 25.10 -17.54
N ASN A 148 -26.46 25.84 -17.55
CA ASN A 148 -25.82 26.22 -18.81
C ASN A 148 -25.19 25.00 -19.52
N THR A 149 -24.64 24.02 -18.75
CA THR A 149 -24.05 22.79 -19.30
C THR A 149 -25.09 21.90 -20.01
N MET A 150 -26.32 21.89 -19.56
CA MET A 150 -27.42 21.14 -20.22
C MET A 150 -27.66 21.51 -21.68
N GLN A 151 -27.19 22.68 -22.15
CA GLN A 151 -27.22 23.07 -23.55
C GLN A 151 -26.25 22.25 -24.43
N TYR A 152 -25.29 21.60 -23.83
CA TYR A 152 -24.26 20.80 -24.48
C TYR A 152 -24.37 19.31 -24.12
N HIS A 153 -24.91 18.98 -22.93
CA HIS A 153 -24.92 17.63 -22.40
C HIS A 153 -26.34 17.08 -22.23
N PRO A 154 -26.79 16.08 -23.02
CA PRO A 154 -28.17 15.58 -23.06
C PRO A 154 -28.48 14.58 -21.93
N HIS A 155 -28.05 14.87 -20.69
CA HIS A 155 -28.28 14.03 -19.52
C HIS A 155 -28.75 14.86 -18.32
N GLY A 156 -29.25 14.17 -17.27
CA GLY A 156 -29.81 14.81 -16.09
C GLY A 156 -28.82 15.71 -15.33
N ASP A 157 -29.34 16.77 -14.75
CA ASP A 157 -28.63 17.79 -13.97
C ASP A 157 -27.86 17.23 -12.79
N ALA A 158 -28.33 16.15 -12.14
CA ALA A 158 -27.65 15.48 -11.07
C ALA A 158 -26.27 14.95 -11.50
N SER A 159 -26.18 14.28 -12.67
CA SER A 159 -24.92 13.75 -13.19
C SER A 159 -23.90 14.84 -13.51
N ILE A 160 -24.36 15.98 -14.03
CA ILE A 160 -23.54 17.16 -14.31
C ILE A 160 -23.02 17.76 -13.00
N LYS A 161 -23.90 17.91 -11.99
CA LYS A 161 -23.53 18.42 -10.67
C LYS A 161 -22.46 17.54 -10.03
N ASP A 162 -22.64 16.21 -10.04
CA ASP A 162 -21.71 15.27 -9.41
C ASP A 162 -20.34 15.29 -10.11
N ALA A 163 -20.32 15.39 -11.45
CA ALA A 163 -19.09 15.55 -12.21
C ALA A 163 -18.38 16.88 -11.88
N LEU A 164 -19.11 17.99 -11.74
CA LEU A 164 -18.55 19.27 -11.34
C LEU A 164 -18.01 19.23 -9.90
N VAL A 165 -18.72 18.57 -8.97
CA VAL A 165 -18.24 18.38 -7.59
C VAL A 165 -16.94 17.61 -7.57
N GLN A 166 -16.82 16.51 -8.34
CA GLN A 166 -15.58 15.75 -8.47
C GLN A 166 -14.43 16.59 -9.05
N LEU A 167 -14.69 17.44 -10.05
CA LEU A 167 -13.67 18.36 -10.59
C LEU A 167 -13.23 19.39 -9.53
N GLY A 168 -14.15 19.93 -8.75
CA GLY A 168 -13.87 20.89 -7.69
C GLY A 168 -13.07 20.29 -6.54
N GLN A 169 -13.36 19.06 -6.14
CA GLN A 169 -12.65 18.34 -5.08
C GLN A 169 -11.18 17.99 -5.44
N LYS A 170 -10.82 18.03 -6.73
CA LYS A 170 -9.43 17.85 -7.19
C LYS A 170 -8.59 19.11 -7.09
N GLU A 171 -9.18 20.28 -6.82
CA GLU A 171 -8.53 21.57 -6.54
C GLU A 171 -7.51 22.04 -7.60
N LEU A 172 -7.64 21.59 -8.85
CA LEU A 172 -6.72 21.95 -9.93
C LEU A 172 -7.34 22.91 -10.95
N LEU A 173 -8.49 22.53 -11.53
CA LEU A 173 -9.15 23.28 -12.60
C LEU A 173 -10.22 24.24 -12.14
N VAL A 174 -10.80 23.98 -10.97
CA VAL A 174 -11.98 24.69 -10.46
C VAL A 174 -11.68 25.21 -9.06
N GLU A 175 -11.78 26.51 -8.87
CA GLU A 175 -11.80 27.14 -7.56
C GLU A 175 -13.22 27.04 -6.99
N THR A 176 -13.31 26.66 -5.72
CA THR A 176 -14.56 26.32 -5.06
C THR A 176 -14.85 27.25 -3.88
N GLN A 177 -16.14 27.55 -3.66
CA GLN A 177 -16.62 28.29 -2.50
C GLN A 177 -17.86 27.62 -1.91
N GLY A 178 -17.88 27.48 -0.59
CA GLY A 178 -18.94 26.78 0.14
C GLY A 178 -18.58 25.33 0.49
N ASN A 179 -19.57 24.51 0.86
CA ASN A 179 -19.36 23.12 1.26
C ASN A 179 -19.41 22.18 0.06
N TRP A 180 -18.25 21.78 -0.45
CA TRP A 180 -18.08 20.86 -1.57
C TRP A 180 -17.94 19.38 -1.16
N GLY A 181 -18.32 19.06 0.10
CA GLY A 181 -18.13 17.74 0.66
C GLY A 181 -16.72 17.54 1.20
N ASN A 182 -16.40 16.32 1.58
CA ASN A 182 -15.08 15.98 2.11
C ASN A 182 -14.67 14.58 1.62
N ILE A 183 -13.54 14.51 0.94
CA ILE A 183 -13.00 13.25 0.36
C ILE A 183 -12.55 12.27 1.45
N LEU A 184 -12.20 12.75 2.65
CA LEU A 184 -11.76 11.90 3.76
C LEU A 184 -12.95 11.25 4.47
N THR A 185 -13.99 12.03 4.76
CA THR A 185 -15.18 11.50 5.48
C THR A 185 -16.25 10.95 4.56
N GLY A 186 -16.20 11.26 3.26
CA GLY A 186 -17.26 10.92 2.30
C GLY A 186 -18.50 11.80 2.43
N ALA A 187 -18.45 12.91 3.19
CA ALA A 187 -19.57 13.83 3.30
C ALA A 187 -19.92 14.43 1.94
N SER A 188 -21.22 14.44 1.62
CA SER A 188 -21.72 14.95 0.34
C SER A 188 -21.63 16.48 0.25
N ALA A 189 -21.45 16.99 -0.98
CA ALA A 189 -21.51 18.41 -1.24
C ALA A 189 -22.91 18.97 -1.01
N ALA A 190 -23.00 20.24 -0.61
CA ALA A 190 -24.25 20.95 -0.45
C ALA A 190 -25.02 21.07 -1.79
N ALA A 191 -26.29 21.43 -1.75
CA ALA A 191 -27.09 21.64 -2.96
C ALA A 191 -26.46 22.73 -3.83
N GLY A 192 -26.50 22.57 -5.17
CA GLY A 192 -25.86 23.46 -6.16
C GLY A 192 -26.25 24.94 -6.08
N ARG A 193 -27.36 25.25 -5.43
CA ARG A 193 -27.79 26.64 -5.17
C ARG A 193 -27.01 27.35 -4.05
N TYR A 194 -26.28 26.62 -3.21
CA TYR A 194 -25.50 27.14 -2.08
C TYR A 194 -24.01 27.23 -2.35
N ILE A 195 -23.48 26.37 -3.22
CA ILE A 195 -22.07 26.30 -3.55
C ILE A 195 -21.77 27.03 -4.86
N GLU A 196 -20.57 27.57 -4.97
CA GLU A 196 -20.14 28.41 -6.09
C GLU A 196 -18.79 27.92 -6.63
N ALA A 197 -18.57 28.14 -7.93
CA ALA A 197 -17.35 27.76 -8.63
C ALA A 197 -16.93 28.80 -9.65
N ARG A 198 -15.63 28.87 -9.93
CA ARG A 198 -15.06 29.54 -11.09
C ARG A 198 -13.85 28.77 -11.60
N LEU A 199 -13.40 29.07 -12.82
CA LEU A 199 -12.18 28.48 -13.36
C LEU A 199 -10.96 28.98 -12.60
N SER A 200 -10.01 28.07 -12.33
CA SER A 200 -8.74 28.44 -11.73
C SER A 200 -7.86 29.22 -12.74
N PRO A 201 -6.92 30.06 -12.28
CA PRO A 201 -5.94 30.70 -13.16
C PRO A 201 -5.13 29.68 -13.97
N PHE A 202 -4.86 28.51 -13.40
CA PHE A 202 -4.21 27.41 -14.10
C PHE A 202 -5.05 26.89 -15.27
N ALA A 203 -6.35 26.64 -15.05
CA ALA A 203 -7.27 26.21 -16.11
C ALA A 203 -7.36 27.23 -17.24
N LEU A 204 -7.47 28.53 -16.91
CA LEU A 204 -7.55 29.59 -17.90
C LEU A 204 -6.29 29.70 -18.76
N GLU A 205 -5.11 29.43 -18.20
CA GLU A 205 -3.82 29.49 -18.91
C GLU A 205 -3.55 28.26 -19.77
N THR A 206 -4.01 27.08 -19.32
CA THR A 206 -3.59 25.79 -19.91
C THR A 206 -4.61 25.14 -20.82
N LEU A 207 -5.92 25.48 -20.70
CA LEU A 207 -6.99 24.74 -21.39
C LEU A 207 -7.64 25.50 -22.55
N TYR A 208 -7.50 26.82 -22.64
CA TYR A 208 -8.31 27.62 -23.55
C TYR A 208 -7.48 28.46 -24.52
N ASP A 209 -7.71 28.23 -25.78
CA ASP A 209 -7.39 29.15 -26.89
C ASP A 209 -8.38 28.87 -28.03
N ASP A 210 -9.30 29.80 -28.25
CA ASP A 210 -10.38 29.68 -29.26
C ASP A 210 -9.85 29.56 -30.69
N LYS A 211 -8.62 30.06 -30.96
CA LYS A 211 -8.01 30.04 -32.28
C LYS A 211 -7.40 28.69 -32.64
N VAL A 212 -7.03 27.90 -31.65
CA VAL A 212 -6.40 26.58 -31.80
C VAL A 212 -7.45 25.47 -31.63
N THR A 213 -8.60 25.78 -31.01
CA THR A 213 -9.67 24.82 -30.72
C THR A 213 -10.40 24.39 -31.97
N ASP A 214 -10.59 23.08 -32.12
CA ASP A 214 -11.47 22.51 -33.14
C ASP A 214 -12.90 22.42 -32.60
N TRP A 215 -13.85 22.95 -33.33
CA TRP A 215 -15.25 23.13 -32.90
C TRP A 215 -16.19 22.17 -33.61
N THR A 216 -17.17 21.63 -32.87
CA THR A 216 -18.28 20.86 -33.41
C THR A 216 -19.61 21.47 -32.94
N MET A 217 -20.75 21.03 -33.53
CA MET A 217 -22.06 21.45 -33.07
C MET A 217 -22.50 20.60 -31.86
N SER A 218 -23.19 21.23 -30.92
CA SER A 218 -23.88 20.55 -29.83
C SER A 218 -24.91 19.55 -30.33
N TYR A 219 -25.36 18.65 -29.47
CA TYR A 219 -26.32 17.58 -29.81
C TYR A 219 -27.62 18.11 -30.42
N ASP A 220 -28.03 19.35 -30.12
CA ASP A 220 -29.22 20.03 -30.67
C ASP A 220 -28.94 20.93 -31.87
N GLY A 221 -27.68 21.01 -32.30
CA GLY A 221 -27.23 21.82 -33.44
C GLY A 221 -27.28 23.33 -33.24
N ARG A 222 -27.54 23.83 -32.02
CA ARG A 222 -27.74 25.27 -31.77
C ARG A 222 -26.49 26.01 -31.36
N LYS A 223 -25.53 25.33 -30.73
CA LYS A 223 -24.30 25.92 -30.21
C LYS A 223 -23.07 25.13 -30.66
N LYS A 224 -21.92 25.77 -30.58
CA LYS A 224 -20.63 25.11 -30.80
C LYS A 224 -20.05 24.64 -29.48
N GLU A 225 -19.52 23.44 -29.47
CA GLU A 225 -18.73 22.89 -28.37
C GLU A 225 -17.35 22.43 -28.87
N PRO A 226 -16.30 22.41 -28.04
CA PRO A 226 -14.98 21.95 -28.46
C PRO A 226 -15.00 20.42 -28.64
N VAL A 227 -14.37 19.93 -29.70
CA VAL A 227 -14.11 18.49 -29.90
C VAL A 227 -13.25 17.99 -28.77
N THR A 228 -12.10 18.65 -28.55
CA THR A 228 -11.22 18.53 -27.38
C THR A 228 -10.72 19.91 -26.99
N LEU A 229 -10.36 20.11 -25.74
CA LEU A 229 -9.71 21.36 -25.32
C LEU A 229 -8.23 21.34 -25.69
N PRO A 230 -7.64 22.47 -26.13
CA PRO A 230 -6.22 22.56 -26.47
C PRO A 230 -5.35 22.58 -25.20
N THR A 231 -5.24 21.43 -24.55
CA THR A 231 -4.61 21.29 -23.24
C THR A 231 -3.10 21.28 -23.35
N LYS A 232 -2.44 22.25 -22.70
CA LYS A 232 -0.98 22.44 -22.70
C LYS A 232 -0.33 21.92 -21.42
N PHE A 233 -0.80 20.75 -20.94
CA PHE A 233 -0.32 20.10 -19.71
C PHE A 233 -0.81 18.64 -19.68
N PRO A 234 -0.06 17.66 -19.11
CA PRO A 234 -0.51 16.28 -18.99
C PRO A 234 -1.63 16.09 -17.95
N LEU A 235 -2.80 16.67 -18.24
CA LEU A 235 -3.93 16.80 -17.33
C LEU A 235 -4.48 15.46 -16.87
N LEU A 236 -4.54 14.48 -17.77
CA LEU A 236 -5.00 13.12 -17.47
C LEU A 236 -4.25 12.49 -16.31
N LEU A 237 -2.93 12.66 -16.29
CA LEU A 237 -2.07 12.09 -15.23
C LEU A 237 -2.20 12.86 -13.92
N ALA A 238 -2.36 14.18 -13.97
CA ALA A 238 -2.53 14.98 -12.75
C ALA A 238 -3.88 14.71 -12.06
N GLN A 239 -4.95 14.56 -12.83
CA GLN A 239 -6.28 14.35 -12.27
C GLN A 239 -6.63 12.89 -12.04
N GLY A 240 -6.02 11.98 -12.79
CA GLY A 240 -6.47 10.62 -12.89
C GLY A 240 -7.88 10.50 -13.47
N ALA A 241 -8.28 9.32 -13.89
CA ALA A 241 -9.62 9.03 -14.38
C ALA A 241 -10.03 7.62 -14.02
N GLU A 242 -11.28 7.44 -13.60
CA GLU A 242 -11.87 6.14 -13.36
C GLU A 242 -13.22 6.07 -14.09
N GLY A 243 -13.45 5.01 -14.85
CA GLY A 243 -14.69 4.81 -15.61
C GLY A 243 -14.91 3.37 -15.94
N ILE A 244 -16.16 2.96 -15.82
CA ILE A 244 -16.63 1.61 -16.17
C ILE A 244 -17.53 1.75 -17.39
N ALA A 245 -17.13 1.11 -18.48
CA ALA A 245 -17.89 1.03 -19.72
C ALA A 245 -18.38 -0.40 -19.97
N VAL A 246 -18.99 -0.64 -21.10
CA VAL A 246 -19.42 -1.98 -21.50
C VAL A 246 -18.21 -2.74 -22.09
N GLY A 247 -17.77 -3.80 -21.40
CA GLY A 247 -16.62 -4.60 -21.83
C GLY A 247 -15.24 -3.95 -21.60
N LEU A 248 -15.19 -2.70 -21.17
CA LEU A 248 -13.99 -1.93 -20.91
C LEU A 248 -14.07 -1.20 -19.56
N SER A 249 -12.93 -1.00 -18.93
CA SER A 249 -12.78 -0.10 -17.80
C SER A 249 -11.51 0.73 -17.96
N SER A 250 -11.52 1.95 -17.44
CA SER A 250 -10.35 2.80 -17.32
C SER A 250 -10.12 3.11 -15.84
N ARG A 251 -8.91 2.91 -15.35
CA ARG A 251 -8.47 3.30 -14.02
C ARG A 251 -7.07 3.87 -14.09
N ILE A 252 -7.00 5.18 -14.29
CA ILE A 252 -5.77 5.96 -14.35
C ILE A 252 -5.63 6.69 -13.03
N LEU A 253 -4.55 6.41 -12.32
CA LEU A 253 -4.31 6.98 -10.99
C LEU A 253 -3.76 8.39 -11.11
N PRO A 254 -4.04 9.28 -10.14
CA PRO A 254 -3.47 10.63 -10.12
C PRO A 254 -1.98 10.58 -9.77
N HIS A 255 -1.21 11.54 -10.33
CA HIS A 255 0.23 11.69 -10.10
C HIS A 255 0.53 13.12 -9.63
N ASN A 256 1.70 13.31 -9.02
CA ASN A 256 2.10 14.60 -8.49
C ASN A 256 2.34 15.63 -9.60
N PHE A 257 1.82 16.84 -9.41
CA PHE A 257 1.92 17.94 -10.37
C PHE A 257 3.38 18.28 -10.74
N ASN A 258 4.26 18.38 -9.76
CA ASN A 258 5.66 18.72 -9.98
C ASN A 258 6.42 17.60 -10.68
N GLU A 259 6.18 16.35 -10.28
CA GLU A 259 6.82 15.16 -10.88
C GLU A 259 6.38 14.94 -12.33
N ILE A 260 5.14 15.24 -12.68
CA ILE A 260 4.65 15.24 -14.07
C ILE A 260 5.43 16.23 -14.92
N ILE A 261 5.66 17.44 -14.41
CA ILE A 261 6.43 18.46 -15.13
C ILE A 261 7.89 18.04 -15.27
N ASP A 262 8.50 17.55 -14.19
CA ASP A 262 9.89 17.08 -14.22
C ASP A 262 10.08 15.95 -15.25
N ALA A 263 9.15 15.00 -15.27
CA ALA A 263 9.15 13.89 -16.23
C ALA A 263 8.92 14.37 -17.68
N ALA A 264 8.05 15.37 -17.90
CA ALA A 264 7.84 15.96 -19.23
C ALA A 264 9.09 16.71 -19.72
N VAL A 265 9.75 17.46 -18.84
CA VAL A 265 11.01 18.14 -19.15
C VAL A 265 12.14 17.15 -19.43
N ALA A 266 12.28 16.09 -18.60
CA ALA A 266 13.26 15.03 -18.82
C ALA A 266 13.04 14.35 -20.18
N TYR A 267 11.80 13.98 -20.52
CA TYR A 267 11.46 13.44 -21.84
C TYR A 267 11.88 14.37 -23.00
N LEU A 268 11.54 15.65 -22.91
CA LEU A 268 11.87 16.64 -23.95
C LEU A 268 13.39 16.86 -24.09
N ARG A 269 14.18 16.62 -23.04
CA ARG A 269 15.64 16.63 -23.05
C ARG A 269 16.23 15.31 -23.56
N GLY A 270 15.42 14.26 -23.74
CA GLY A 270 15.86 12.91 -24.12
C GLY A 270 16.45 12.11 -22.95
N GLU A 271 16.08 12.46 -21.71
CA GLU A 271 16.48 11.78 -20.49
C GLU A 271 15.41 10.74 -20.07
N ASP A 272 15.83 9.72 -19.33
CA ASP A 272 14.90 8.74 -18.75
C ASP A 272 14.15 9.34 -17.55
N PHE A 273 12.93 8.90 -17.33
CA PHE A 273 12.09 9.33 -16.21
C PHE A 273 11.30 8.18 -15.63
N GLU A 274 10.96 8.30 -14.35
CA GLU A 274 10.03 7.43 -13.64
C GLU A 274 8.89 8.27 -13.05
N LEU A 275 7.66 7.76 -13.11
CA LEU A 275 6.50 8.46 -12.60
C LEU A 275 5.58 7.51 -11.82
N TYR A 276 5.33 7.81 -10.56
CA TYR A 276 4.53 7.01 -9.65
C TYR A 276 3.32 7.77 -9.12
N PRO A 277 2.21 7.09 -8.85
CA PRO A 277 1.00 7.72 -8.33
C PRO A 277 1.25 8.52 -7.05
N ASP A 278 0.48 9.60 -6.89
CA ASP A 278 0.40 10.41 -5.68
C ASP A 278 -1.06 10.69 -5.34
N PHE A 279 -1.45 10.47 -4.09
CA PHE A 279 -2.85 10.52 -3.68
C PHE A 279 -3.13 11.69 -2.74
N PRO A 280 -4.26 12.40 -2.91
CA PRO A 280 -4.63 13.51 -2.04
C PRO A 280 -4.85 13.09 -0.57
N THR A 281 -5.17 11.81 -0.33
CA THR A 281 -5.36 11.24 1.02
C THR A 281 -4.05 10.84 1.71
N GLY A 282 -2.90 10.96 1.04
CA GLY A 282 -1.60 10.50 1.56
C GLY A 282 -1.46 8.99 1.59
N GLY A 283 -0.87 8.46 2.65
CA GLY A 283 -0.62 7.04 2.86
C GLY A 283 0.74 6.57 2.35
N MET A 284 0.98 5.27 2.45
CA MET A 284 2.19 4.60 1.97
C MET A 284 1.85 3.78 0.73
N LEU A 285 2.75 3.75 -0.24
CA LEU A 285 2.54 3.13 -1.55
C LEU A 285 3.68 2.17 -1.90
N ASP A 286 3.32 0.92 -2.19
CA ASP A 286 4.23 -0.08 -2.77
C ASP A 286 3.98 -0.20 -4.27
N VAL A 287 5.00 0.19 -5.04
CA VAL A 287 4.98 0.23 -6.51
C VAL A 287 5.74 -0.93 -7.17
N SER A 288 6.23 -1.90 -6.38
CA SER A 288 7.07 -3.01 -6.87
C SER A 288 6.46 -3.80 -8.04
N LYS A 289 5.12 -3.79 -8.17
CA LYS A 289 4.37 -4.46 -9.24
C LYS A 289 3.52 -3.47 -10.08
N TYR A 290 3.90 -2.19 -10.13
CA TYR A 290 3.10 -1.15 -10.78
C TYR A 290 2.95 -1.34 -12.29
N ASN A 291 3.98 -1.83 -12.96
CA ASN A 291 4.00 -2.08 -14.40
C ASN A 291 3.59 -0.86 -15.25
N ASP A 292 4.09 0.33 -14.91
CA ASP A 292 3.80 1.59 -15.64
C ASP A 292 2.28 1.88 -15.80
N GLY A 293 1.46 1.47 -14.83
CA GLY A 293 0.00 1.68 -14.90
C GLY A 293 -0.74 0.84 -15.94
N ARG A 294 -0.09 -0.12 -16.60
CA ARG A 294 -0.69 -1.01 -17.61
C ARG A 294 -1.55 -2.08 -16.95
N ARG A 295 -2.47 -2.63 -17.73
CA ARG A 295 -3.30 -3.77 -17.32
C ARG A 295 -2.40 -4.93 -16.81
N GLY A 296 -2.77 -5.54 -15.67
CA GLY A 296 -1.98 -6.57 -14.99
C GLY A 296 -1.00 -6.01 -13.97
N GLY A 297 -0.77 -4.69 -13.95
CA GLY A 297 -0.07 -4.03 -12.86
C GLY A 297 -0.89 -4.04 -11.57
N ARG A 298 -0.21 -3.93 -10.43
CA ARG A 298 -0.83 -3.90 -9.10
C ARG A 298 -0.02 -3.01 -8.17
N ILE A 299 -0.69 -2.19 -7.41
CA ILE A 299 -0.10 -1.40 -6.31
C ILE A 299 -0.79 -1.76 -5.00
N ARG A 300 -0.07 -1.62 -3.89
CA ARG A 300 -0.63 -1.74 -2.54
C ARG A 300 -0.53 -0.38 -1.85
N ILE A 301 -1.63 0.03 -1.22
CA ILE A 301 -1.71 1.31 -0.52
C ILE A 301 -2.03 1.00 0.93
N ARG A 302 -1.18 1.47 1.86
CA ARG A 302 -1.38 1.34 3.31
C ARG A 302 -1.72 2.68 3.93
N ALA A 303 -2.62 2.64 4.88
CA ALA A 303 -2.86 3.71 5.83
C ALA A 303 -1.58 4.01 6.62
N LYS A 304 -1.36 5.26 6.98
CA LYS A 304 -0.31 5.61 7.92
C LYS A 304 -0.84 5.40 9.33
N VAL A 305 -0.21 4.50 10.06
CA VAL A 305 -0.61 4.11 11.41
C VAL A 305 0.52 4.45 12.37
N GLU A 306 0.20 5.17 13.43
CA GLU A 306 1.14 5.64 14.44
C GLU A 306 0.74 5.14 15.83
N LYS A 307 1.71 4.68 16.62
CA LYS A 307 1.50 4.32 18.01
C LYS A 307 1.48 5.61 18.85
N VAL A 308 0.35 5.92 19.47
CA VAL A 308 0.19 7.06 20.38
C VAL A 308 0.71 6.69 21.77
N ASP A 309 0.26 5.54 22.26
CA ASP A 309 0.67 4.93 23.52
C ASP A 309 0.50 3.40 23.46
N ASN A 310 0.81 2.68 24.55
CA ASN A 310 0.72 1.22 24.62
C ASN A 310 -0.71 0.68 24.51
N LYS A 311 -1.73 1.54 24.51
CA LYS A 311 -3.15 1.17 24.46
C LYS A 311 -3.92 1.83 23.33
N THR A 312 -3.28 2.76 22.61
CA THR A 312 -3.93 3.59 21.60
C THR A 312 -3.08 3.68 20.33
N ILE A 313 -3.68 3.38 19.21
CA ILE A 313 -3.10 3.52 17.87
C ILE A 313 -3.90 4.60 17.13
N ALA A 314 -3.24 5.49 16.40
CA ALA A 314 -3.85 6.48 15.54
C ALA A 314 -3.62 6.16 14.07
N ILE A 315 -4.66 6.20 13.26
CA ILE A 315 -4.57 6.19 11.81
C ILE A 315 -4.65 7.65 11.37
N THR A 316 -3.57 8.17 10.78
CA THR A 316 -3.41 9.58 10.41
C THR A 316 -3.60 9.85 8.92
N GLU A 317 -3.45 8.84 8.08
CA GLU A 317 -3.71 8.91 6.64
C GLU A 317 -4.42 7.62 6.20
N ILE A 318 -5.38 7.73 5.28
CA ILE A 318 -6.20 6.61 4.81
C ILE A 318 -5.86 6.23 3.37
N PRO A 319 -6.05 4.97 2.97
CA PRO A 319 -5.80 4.53 1.60
C PRO A 319 -6.72 5.24 0.59
N TYR A 320 -6.17 5.52 -0.59
CA TYR A 320 -6.91 6.13 -1.69
C TYR A 320 -8.19 5.36 -2.05
N GLY A 321 -9.28 6.09 -2.26
CA GLY A 321 -10.59 5.53 -2.59
C GLY A 321 -11.37 4.96 -1.40
N LYS A 322 -10.87 5.17 -0.16
CA LYS A 322 -11.59 4.84 1.08
C LYS A 322 -11.89 6.11 1.87
N THR A 323 -12.97 6.05 2.65
CA THR A 323 -13.34 7.12 3.61
C THR A 323 -13.06 6.65 5.03
N THR A 324 -13.00 7.59 5.98
CA THR A 324 -12.81 7.24 7.41
C THR A 324 -13.90 6.30 7.89
N GLY A 325 -15.16 6.55 7.49
CA GLY A 325 -16.29 5.66 7.80
C GLY A 325 -16.08 4.23 7.28
N THR A 326 -15.71 4.06 5.99
CA THR A 326 -15.49 2.73 5.41
C THR A 326 -14.30 1.99 6.03
N VAL A 327 -13.25 2.72 6.45
CA VAL A 327 -12.12 2.13 7.18
C VAL A 327 -12.57 1.66 8.57
N ILE A 328 -13.32 2.49 9.30
CA ILE A 328 -13.87 2.14 10.62
C ILE A 328 -14.78 0.91 10.51
N ASP A 329 -15.72 0.89 9.57
CA ASP A 329 -16.64 -0.24 9.36
C ASP A 329 -15.88 -1.54 9.06
N SER A 330 -14.81 -1.48 8.26
CA SER A 330 -13.97 -2.64 7.99
C SER A 330 -13.23 -3.14 9.24
N ILE A 331 -12.76 -2.22 10.10
CA ILE A 331 -12.11 -2.57 11.38
C ILE A 331 -13.13 -3.22 12.34
N LEU A 332 -14.34 -2.65 12.44
CA LEU A 332 -15.41 -3.21 13.26
C LEU A 332 -15.85 -4.58 12.77
N SER A 333 -16.01 -4.77 11.46
CA SER A 333 -16.32 -6.09 10.87
C SER A 333 -15.21 -7.11 11.16
N ALA A 334 -13.93 -6.71 11.09
CA ALA A 334 -12.82 -7.60 11.44
C ALA A 334 -12.80 -7.93 12.96
N PHE A 335 -13.21 -6.99 13.82
CA PHE A 335 -13.37 -7.21 15.25
C PHE A 335 -14.53 -8.18 15.54
N GLU A 336 -15.69 -7.99 14.93
CA GLU A 336 -16.86 -8.87 15.07
C GLU A 336 -16.57 -10.31 14.61
N LYS A 337 -15.79 -10.45 13.53
CA LYS A 337 -15.28 -11.75 13.05
C LYS A 337 -14.13 -12.31 13.93
N GLY A 338 -13.76 -11.63 15.01
CA GLY A 338 -12.72 -12.06 15.95
C GLY A 338 -11.29 -12.03 15.38
N LYS A 339 -11.06 -11.40 14.20
CA LYS A 339 -9.75 -11.32 13.56
C LYS A 339 -8.82 -10.28 14.21
N ILE A 340 -9.40 -9.26 14.86
CA ILE A 340 -8.67 -8.16 15.54
C ILE A 340 -9.22 -8.02 16.96
N LYS A 341 -8.36 -7.72 17.95
CA LYS A 341 -8.73 -7.46 19.34
C LYS A 341 -8.62 -5.98 19.66
N ILE A 342 -9.72 -5.28 19.63
CA ILE A 342 -9.81 -3.88 19.99
C ILE A 342 -10.87 -3.67 21.07
N ARG A 343 -10.81 -2.54 21.76
CA ARG A 343 -11.82 -2.12 22.76
C ARG A 343 -12.88 -1.23 22.13
N LYS A 344 -12.46 -0.21 21.37
CA LYS A 344 -13.32 0.76 20.67
C LYS A 344 -12.53 1.45 19.56
N VAL A 345 -13.25 2.07 18.63
CA VAL A 345 -12.72 2.96 17.59
C VAL A 345 -13.44 4.28 17.70
N GLU A 346 -12.74 5.39 17.56
CA GLU A 346 -13.30 6.75 17.57
C GLU A 346 -12.77 7.53 16.36
N ASP A 347 -13.66 8.26 15.70
CA ASP A 347 -13.31 9.17 14.60
C ASP A 347 -13.11 10.58 15.15
N HIS A 348 -11.89 11.08 15.06
CA HIS A 348 -11.48 12.43 15.42
C HIS A 348 -11.08 13.24 14.19
N THR A 349 -11.50 12.81 12.98
CA THR A 349 -11.18 13.46 11.71
C THR A 349 -11.74 14.87 11.64
N ALA A 350 -10.88 15.82 11.32
CA ALA A 350 -11.21 17.22 11.09
C ALA A 350 -10.69 17.66 9.71
N GLN A 351 -9.61 18.42 9.66
CA GLN A 351 -8.92 18.81 8.43
C GLN A 351 -8.05 17.68 7.90
N GLU A 352 -7.52 16.87 8.80
CA GLU A 352 -6.74 15.67 8.53
C GLU A 352 -7.47 14.44 9.08
N ALA A 353 -7.22 13.29 8.47
CA ALA A 353 -7.77 12.04 8.97
C ALA A 353 -7.16 11.69 10.33
N ARG A 354 -7.99 11.33 11.31
CA ARG A 354 -7.53 10.88 12.63
C ARG A 354 -8.51 9.90 13.25
N ILE A 355 -8.22 8.61 13.10
CA ILE A 355 -9.03 7.53 13.69
C ILE A 355 -8.23 6.93 14.85
N LEU A 356 -8.80 6.94 16.05
CA LEU A 356 -8.20 6.36 17.25
C LEU A 356 -8.74 4.95 17.48
N VAL A 357 -7.83 3.98 17.53
CA VAL A 357 -8.11 2.57 17.82
C VAL A 357 -7.58 2.24 19.21
N TYR A 358 -8.47 1.91 20.13
CA TYR A 358 -8.13 1.58 21.51
C TYR A 358 -7.99 0.06 21.67
N LEU A 359 -6.85 -0.38 22.15
CA LEU A 359 -6.50 -1.79 22.32
C LEU A 359 -7.11 -2.40 23.60
N GLN A 360 -7.32 -3.71 23.59
CA GLN A 360 -7.63 -4.44 24.81
C GLN A 360 -6.37 -4.63 25.66
N PRO A 361 -6.47 -4.66 27.00
CA PRO A 361 -5.33 -4.94 27.87
C PRO A 361 -4.65 -6.26 27.48
N GLY A 362 -3.31 -6.25 27.39
CA GLY A 362 -2.51 -7.42 27.03
C GLY A 362 -2.43 -7.74 25.54
N THR A 363 -2.83 -6.80 24.67
CA THR A 363 -2.68 -6.92 23.22
C THR A 363 -1.49 -6.08 22.77
N SER A 364 -0.58 -6.65 21.97
CA SER A 364 0.56 -5.93 21.39
C SER A 364 0.11 -4.95 20.33
N SER A 365 0.60 -3.70 20.40
CA SER A 365 0.33 -2.66 19.40
C SER A 365 0.81 -3.06 18.01
N ASP A 366 2.04 -3.60 17.90
CA ASP A 366 2.63 -3.98 16.61
C ASP A 366 1.84 -5.11 15.94
N LYS A 367 1.45 -6.13 16.73
CA LYS A 367 0.59 -7.22 16.23
C LYS A 367 -0.77 -6.72 15.76
N THR A 368 -1.33 -5.71 16.44
CA THR A 368 -2.60 -5.12 16.02
C THR A 368 -2.45 -4.28 14.76
N ILE A 369 -1.34 -3.56 14.59
CA ILE A 369 -1.04 -2.82 13.35
C ILE A 369 -0.96 -3.78 12.16
N ASP A 370 -0.23 -4.90 12.30
CA ASP A 370 -0.18 -5.94 11.27
C ASP A 370 -1.56 -6.53 10.98
N ALA A 371 -2.38 -6.76 12.02
CA ALA A 371 -3.75 -7.26 11.88
C ALA A 371 -4.68 -6.25 11.19
N LEU A 372 -4.51 -4.95 11.44
CA LEU A 372 -5.23 -3.89 10.73
C LEU A 372 -4.91 -3.92 9.23
N TYR A 373 -3.64 -4.07 8.84
CA TYR A 373 -3.25 -4.22 7.44
C TYR A 373 -3.77 -5.52 6.80
N ALA A 374 -3.76 -6.63 7.55
CA ALA A 374 -4.16 -7.94 7.01
C ALA A 374 -5.68 -8.11 6.88
N PHE A 375 -6.49 -7.47 7.75
CA PHE A 375 -7.93 -7.79 7.89
C PHE A 375 -8.87 -6.61 7.74
N SER A 376 -8.36 -5.40 7.46
CA SER A 376 -9.20 -4.22 7.26
C SER A 376 -8.76 -3.43 6.03
N PHE A 377 -9.50 -2.37 5.71
CA PHE A 377 -9.14 -1.46 4.63
C PHE A 377 -7.96 -0.51 4.96
N CYS A 378 -7.20 -0.81 6.03
CA CYS A 378 -5.92 -0.14 6.26
C CYS A 378 -4.85 -0.52 5.21
N GLU A 379 -4.98 -1.66 4.52
CA GLU A 379 -4.27 -1.97 3.28
C GLU A 379 -5.28 -2.26 2.17
N VAL A 380 -5.08 -1.64 1.01
CA VAL A 380 -5.92 -1.82 -0.19
C VAL A 380 -5.03 -2.08 -1.38
N SER A 381 -5.45 -3.02 -2.20
CA SER A 381 -4.79 -3.31 -3.48
C SER A 381 -5.57 -2.71 -4.63
N VAL A 382 -4.88 -1.99 -5.51
CA VAL A 382 -5.46 -1.36 -6.70
C VAL A 382 -4.73 -1.84 -7.94
N SER A 383 -5.49 -2.29 -8.93
CA SER A 383 -4.98 -2.64 -10.26
C SER A 383 -5.27 -1.49 -11.23
N PRO A 384 -4.25 -0.77 -11.71
CA PRO A 384 -4.41 0.25 -12.73
C PRO A 384 -4.77 -0.36 -14.07
N ASN A 385 -5.42 0.43 -14.93
CA ASN A 385 -5.72 0.08 -16.31
C ASN A 385 -5.83 1.38 -17.11
N CYS A 386 -4.76 1.79 -17.74
CA CYS A 386 -4.73 3.03 -18.51
C CYS A 386 -5.37 2.80 -19.88
N CYS A 387 -6.68 3.03 -19.96
CA CYS A 387 -7.46 3.00 -21.19
C CYS A 387 -7.91 4.43 -21.53
N VAL A 388 -7.63 4.89 -22.74
CA VAL A 388 -7.94 6.23 -23.24
C VAL A 388 -8.56 6.15 -24.64
N ILE A 389 -9.23 7.22 -25.08
CA ILE A 389 -9.71 7.35 -26.46
C ILE A 389 -8.70 8.18 -27.26
N GLU A 390 -8.24 7.62 -28.36
CA GLU A 390 -7.46 8.29 -29.39
C GLU A 390 -8.13 8.02 -30.76
N ASP A 391 -8.38 9.07 -31.53
CA ASP A 391 -9.01 8.98 -32.87
C ASP A 391 -10.26 8.09 -32.92
N ARG A 392 -11.13 8.21 -31.90
CA ARG A 392 -12.37 7.41 -31.72
C ARG A 392 -12.14 5.91 -31.47
N HIS A 393 -10.94 5.50 -31.09
CA HIS A 393 -10.61 4.12 -30.73
C HIS A 393 -10.08 4.04 -29.28
N PRO A 394 -10.49 3.03 -28.51
CA PRO A 394 -9.89 2.80 -27.20
C PRO A 394 -8.45 2.25 -27.34
N GLN A 395 -7.51 2.89 -26.67
CA GLN A 395 -6.09 2.48 -26.59
C GLN A 395 -5.73 2.13 -25.16
N PHE A 396 -4.89 1.09 -25.00
CA PHE A 396 -4.33 0.65 -23.72
C PHE A 396 -2.85 1.01 -23.67
N LEU A 397 -2.52 2.03 -22.91
CA LEU A 397 -1.19 2.64 -22.84
C LEU A 397 -0.55 2.46 -21.46
N GLY A 398 0.75 2.76 -21.36
CA GLY A 398 1.43 3.02 -20.09
C GLY A 398 1.29 4.48 -19.68
N VAL A 399 1.54 4.77 -18.40
CA VAL A 399 1.59 6.14 -17.88
C VAL A 399 2.69 6.93 -18.59
N SER A 400 3.84 6.31 -18.84
CA SER A 400 4.95 6.91 -19.58
C SER A 400 4.58 7.25 -21.03
N ASP A 401 3.75 6.42 -21.68
CA ASP A 401 3.28 6.70 -23.04
C ASP A 401 2.32 7.89 -23.07
N VAL A 402 1.40 7.96 -22.10
CA VAL A 402 0.49 9.12 -21.96
C VAL A 402 1.25 10.40 -21.70
N LEU A 403 2.30 10.37 -20.87
CA LEU A 403 3.15 11.54 -20.63
C LEU A 403 3.85 12.02 -21.91
N ARG A 404 4.48 11.10 -22.65
CA ARG A 404 5.15 11.42 -23.94
C ARG A 404 4.16 12.03 -24.92
N TYR A 405 3.00 11.40 -25.08
CA TYR A 405 1.93 11.93 -25.93
C TYR A 405 1.52 13.34 -25.52
N SER A 406 1.26 13.58 -24.24
CA SER A 406 0.83 14.89 -23.73
C SER A 406 1.90 15.95 -23.87
N ALA A 407 3.19 15.62 -23.69
CA ALA A 407 4.32 16.55 -23.90
C ALA A 407 4.46 16.92 -25.38
N ASP A 408 4.37 15.95 -26.30
CA ASP A 408 4.41 16.21 -27.74
C ASP A 408 3.17 16.97 -28.22
N HIS A 409 1.98 16.66 -27.69
CA HIS A 409 0.75 17.41 -27.96
C HIS A 409 0.86 18.87 -27.50
N THR A 410 1.40 19.11 -26.30
CA THR A 410 1.68 20.47 -25.81
C THR A 410 2.61 21.23 -26.77
N ARG A 411 3.70 20.58 -27.23
CA ARG A 411 4.63 21.16 -28.21
C ARG A 411 3.92 21.52 -29.53
N GLN A 412 3.02 20.67 -30.00
CA GLN A 412 2.24 20.90 -31.22
C GLN A 412 1.26 22.08 -31.07
N ILE A 413 0.56 22.18 -29.92
CA ILE A 413 -0.32 23.30 -29.63
C ILE A 413 0.46 24.61 -29.57
N LEU A 414 1.57 24.65 -28.85
CA LEU A 414 2.44 25.84 -28.77
C LEU A 414 2.95 26.25 -30.16
N LEU A 415 3.32 25.30 -31.04
CA LEU A 415 3.70 25.59 -32.42
C LEU A 415 2.52 26.22 -33.20
N ARG A 416 1.32 25.66 -33.09
CA ARG A 416 0.12 26.16 -33.75
C ARG A 416 -0.24 27.57 -33.26
N GLU A 417 -0.14 27.85 -31.96
CA GLU A 417 -0.31 29.20 -31.39
C GLU A 417 0.70 30.19 -31.99
N LEU A 418 2.00 29.84 -32.04
CA LEU A 418 3.04 30.65 -32.61
C LEU A 418 2.83 30.94 -34.11
N GLN A 419 2.40 29.93 -34.87
CA GLN A 419 2.10 30.07 -36.29
C GLN A 419 0.91 31.02 -36.54
N ILE A 420 -0.14 30.92 -35.75
CA ILE A 420 -1.29 31.83 -35.83
C ILE A 420 -0.86 33.26 -35.43
N GLU A 421 -0.11 33.42 -34.33
CA GLU A 421 0.41 34.71 -33.90
C GLU A 421 1.33 35.32 -34.98
N LEU A 422 2.19 34.51 -35.60
CA LEU A 422 3.04 34.96 -36.71
C LEU A 422 2.23 35.48 -37.89
N GLY A 423 1.17 34.73 -38.27
CA GLY A 423 0.24 35.15 -39.32
C GLY A 423 -0.43 36.48 -39.00
N GLU A 424 -0.97 36.64 -37.80
CA GLU A 424 -1.62 37.88 -37.35
C GLU A 424 -0.67 39.06 -37.29
N VAL A 425 0.57 38.87 -36.80
CA VAL A 425 1.56 39.94 -36.75
C VAL A 425 2.05 40.32 -38.15
N ASN A 426 2.23 39.33 -39.04
CA ASN A 426 2.57 39.60 -40.44
C ASN A 426 1.45 40.37 -41.15
N GLU A 427 0.17 40.02 -40.96
CA GLU A 427 -0.98 40.80 -41.53
C GLU A 427 -1.03 42.23 -40.94
N ALA A 428 -0.75 42.38 -39.63
CA ALA A 428 -0.69 43.68 -38.98
C ALA A 428 0.48 44.55 -39.51
N LEU A 429 1.65 43.95 -39.71
CA LEU A 429 2.80 44.60 -40.34
C LEU A 429 2.53 45.02 -41.77
N TYR A 430 1.95 44.11 -42.56
CA TYR A 430 1.52 44.34 -43.93
C TYR A 430 0.59 45.54 -44.01
N PHE A 431 -0.46 45.56 -43.23
CA PHE A 431 -1.44 46.64 -43.26
C PHE A 431 -0.85 48.00 -42.75
N ALA A 432 -0.02 47.95 -41.68
CA ALA A 432 0.68 49.13 -41.18
C ALA A 432 1.63 49.74 -42.22
N SER A 433 2.27 48.90 -43.01
CA SER A 433 3.19 49.31 -44.11
C SER A 433 2.40 49.98 -45.27
N LEU A 434 1.24 49.42 -45.64
CA LEU A 434 0.34 50.00 -46.63
C LEU A 434 -0.26 51.33 -46.14
N GLU A 435 -0.74 51.40 -44.88
CA GLU A 435 -1.27 52.62 -44.27
C GLU A 435 -0.20 53.74 -44.25
N LYS A 436 1.02 53.43 -43.79
CA LYS A 436 2.10 54.39 -43.77
C LYS A 436 2.39 54.96 -45.16
N TYR A 437 2.59 54.08 -46.15
CA TYR A 437 2.85 54.50 -47.54
C TYR A 437 1.72 55.34 -48.14
N PHE A 438 0.45 54.90 -47.94
CA PHE A 438 -0.75 55.59 -48.43
C PHE A 438 -0.82 57.02 -47.87
N ILE A 439 -0.55 57.23 -46.56
CA ILE A 439 -0.64 58.51 -45.90
C ILE A 439 0.57 59.37 -46.22
N GLU A 440 1.81 58.86 -46.16
CA GLU A 440 3.08 59.58 -46.48
C GLU A 440 3.10 60.11 -47.93
N LYS A 441 2.71 59.26 -48.87
CA LYS A 441 2.62 59.64 -50.30
C LYS A 441 1.39 60.44 -50.62
N ARG A 442 0.50 60.70 -49.62
CA ARG A 442 -0.72 61.49 -49.74
C ARG A 442 -1.63 61.03 -50.88
N ILE A 443 -1.66 59.73 -51.17
CA ILE A 443 -2.44 59.16 -52.27
C ILE A 443 -3.95 59.58 -52.22
N TYR A 444 -4.49 59.78 -51.04
CA TYR A 444 -5.84 60.27 -50.79
C TYR A 444 -6.05 61.72 -51.23
N LYS A 445 -5.01 62.45 -51.72
CA LYS A 445 -5.02 63.80 -52.27
C LYS A 445 -4.71 63.85 -53.76
N ASP A 446 -4.50 62.72 -54.41
CA ASP A 446 -4.26 62.68 -55.85
C ASP A 446 -5.49 63.10 -56.60
N LYS A 447 -5.38 63.94 -57.68
CA LYS A 447 -6.50 64.39 -58.44
C LYS A 447 -7.32 63.33 -59.11
N GLU A 448 -6.64 62.27 -59.57
CA GLU A 448 -7.27 61.07 -60.15
C GLU A 448 -8.07 60.25 -59.10
N TYR A 449 -7.72 60.27 -57.84
CA TYR A 449 -8.50 59.69 -56.76
C TYR A 449 -9.71 60.56 -56.41
N GLU A 450 -9.52 61.88 -56.24
CA GLU A 450 -10.64 62.84 -55.91
C GLU A 450 -11.71 62.93 -57.02
N GLN A 451 -11.36 62.72 -58.28
CA GLN A 451 -12.23 62.77 -59.45
C GLN A 451 -12.67 61.41 -59.95
N ALA A 452 -12.37 60.35 -59.24
CA ALA A 452 -12.75 58.96 -59.62
C ALA A 452 -14.25 58.84 -59.78
N PRO A 453 -14.77 58.31 -60.90
CA PRO A 453 -16.21 58.23 -61.13
C PRO A 453 -16.94 57.17 -60.30
N ASP A 454 -16.19 56.18 -59.88
CA ASP A 454 -16.69 55.08 -59.06
C ASP A 454 -15.60 54.49 -58.14
N LEU A 455 -15.98 53.58 -57.26
CA LEU A 455 -15.05 52.89 -56.29
C LEU A 455 -13.97 52.06 -57.00
N ASP A 456 -14.32 51.44 -58.15
CA ASP A 456 -13.38 50.55 -58.86
C ASP A 456 -12.26 51.40 -59.55
N ALA A 457 -12.58 52.58 -60.05
CA ALA A 457 -11.60 53.51 -60.58
C ALA A 457 -10.65 54.06 -59.51
N ALA A 458 -11.22 54.40 -58.34
CA ALA A 458 -10.43 54.78 -57.18
C ALA A 458 -9.49 53.67 -56.71
N VAL A 459 -9.95 52.40 -56.62
CA VAL A 459 -9.17 51.21 -56.26
C VAL A 459 -8.06 50.99 -57.29
N ALA A 460 -8.36 51.09 -58.61
CA ALA A 460 -7.32 50.91 -59.66
C ALA A 460 -6.23 51.99 -59.59
N HIS A 461 -6.60 53.23 -59.27
CA HIS A 461 -5.62 54.33 -59.09
C HIS A 461 -4.71 54.05 -57.88
N ILE A 462 -5.30 53.69 -56.73
CA ILE A 462 -4.52 53.38 -55.53
C ILE A 462 -3.62 52.16 -55.77
N ASP A 463 -4.12 51.12 -56.46
CA ASP A 463 -3.33 49.95 -56.80
C ASP A 463 -2.08 50.30 -57.61
N LYS A 464 -2.25 51.11 -58.64
CA LYS A 464 -1.16 51.62 -59.43
C LYS A 464 -0.14 52.44 -58.62
N ARG A 465 -0.59 53.24 -57.68
CA ARG A 465 0.26 54.07 -56.81
C ARG A 465 1.00 53.26 -55.78
N LEU A 466 0.50 52.12 -55.43
CA LEU A 466 1.16 51.15 -54.53
C LEU A 466 2.22 50.29 -55.23
N GLU A 467 2.35 50.28 -56.56
CA GLU A 467 3.30 49.49 -57.34
C GLU A 467 4.76 49.50 -56.80
N PRO A 468 5.33 50.68 -56.41
CA PRO A 468 6.71 50.70 -55.88
C PRO A 468 6.84 50.05 -54.50
N LEU A 469 5.74 49.87 -53.78
CA LEU A 469 5.73 49.19 -52.49
C LEU A 469 5.54 47.65 -52.61
N LYS A 470 4.78 47.21 -53.65
CA LYS A 470 4.40 45.79 -53.83
C LYS A 470 5.62 44.86 -53.79
N ALA A 471 6.75 45.26 -54.36
CA ALA A 471 7.98 44.43 -54.31
C ALA A 471 8.64 44.25 -52.93
N LYS A 472 8.18 45.03 -51.93
CA LYS A 472 8.67 44.96 -50.53
C LYS A 472 7.65 44.34 -49.59
N LEU A 473 6.47 43.99 -50.07
CA LEU A 473 5.39 43.43 -49.27
C LEU A 473 5.49 41.88 -49.21
N ILE A 474 4.96 41.32 -48.16
CA ILE A 474 4.96 39.88 -47.86
C ILE A 474 4.01 39.13 -48.82
N ARG A 475 2.94 39.77 -49.29
CA ARG A 475 1.94 39.24 -50.24
C ARG A 475 1.44 40.36 -51.19
N ASP A 476 0.76 39.93 -52.24
CA ASP A 476 0.11 40.82 -53.18
C ASP A 476 -1.01 41.62 -52.55
N VAL A 477 -1.16 42.86 -53.03
CA VAL A 477 -2.23 43.75 -52.59
C VAL A 477 -3.58 43.33 -53.23
N THR A 478 -4.54 43.07 -52.40
CA THR A 478 -5.90 42.71 -52.88
C THR A 478 -6.81 43.92 -52.92
N ARG A 479 -7.91 43.77 -53.66
CA ARG A 479 -8.98 44.81 -53.70
C ARG A 479 -9.49 45.18 -52.30
N ASP A 480 -9.72 44.17 -51.47
CA ASP A 480 -10.19 44.32 -50.09
C ASP A 480 -9.21 45.10 -49.20
N ASP A 481 -7.89 44.93 -49.40
CA ASP A 481 -6.88 45.68 -48.68
C ASP A 481 -6.94 47.18 -49.03
N ILE A 482 -7.19 47.51 -50.34
CA ILE A 482 -7.35 48.88 -50.78
C ILE A 482 -8.66 49.46 -50.24
N VAL A 483 -9.74 48.71 -50.21
CA VAL A 483 -11.03 49.17 -49.61
C VAL A 483 -10.83 49.45 -48.11
N LYS A 484 -10.07 48.65 -47.37
CA LYS A 484 -9.73 48.91 -45.98
C LYS A 484 -8.89 50.17 -45.79
N LEU A 485 -8.02 50.53 -46.76
CA LEU A 485 -7.30 51.79 -46.74
C LEU A 485 -8.25 52.98 -46.89
N LEU A 486 -9.31 52.87 -47.69
CA LEU A 486 -10.34 53.89 -47.88
C LEU A 486 -11.21 54.06 -46.62
N GLU A 487 -11.36 53.08 -45.81
CA GLU A 487 -12.07 53.15 -44.53
C GLU A 487 -11.29 53.85 -43.42
N ILE A 488 -10.04 54.28 -43.66
CA ILE A 488 -9.23 54.99 -42.68
C ILE A 488 -9.87 56.34 -42.34
N LYS A 489 -10.23 56.52 -41.09
CA LYS A 489 -10.90 57.73 -40.63
C LYS A 489 -9.98 58.97 -40.82
N MET A 490 -10.50 60.07 -41.38
CA MET A 490 -9.75 61.35 -41.57
C MET A 490 -9.04 61.79 -40.28
N ARG A 491 -9.60 61.58 -39.09
CA ARG A 491 -8.94 61.89 -37.82
C ARG A 491 -7.61 61.19 -37.70
N ARG A 492 -7.44 59.93 -38.24
CA ARG A 492 -6.20 59.14 -38.19
C ARG A 492 -5.19 59.69 -39.14
N ILE A 493 -5.61 60.15 -40.30
CA ILE A 493 -4.78 60.85 -41.30
C ILE A 493 -4.23 62.20 -40.78
N LEU A 494 -5.10 63.02 -40.15
CA LEU A 494 -4.73 64.30 -39.59
C LEU A 494 -3.73 64.22 -38.38
N ARG A 495 -3.76 63.11 -37.65
CA ARG A 495 -2.92 62.87 -36.49
C ARG A 495 -1.77 61.90 -36.80
N PHE A 496 -1.51 61.63 -38.06
CA PHE A 496 -0.47 60.72 -38.48
C PHE A 496 0.91 61.23 -38.06
N ASN A 497 1.63 60.45 -37.32
CA ASN A 497 3.03 60.65 -36.94
C ASN A 497 3.88 59.54 -37.54
N ALA A 498 4.78 59.92 -38.48
CA ALA A 498 5.64 58.98 -39.17
C ALA A 498 6.55 58.18 -38.20
N ASP A 499 7.13 58.86 -37.21
CA ASP A 499 8.00 58.24 -36.19
C ASP A 499 7.26 57.19 -35.34
N GLU A 500 5.98 57.42 -35.02
CA GLU A 500 5.13 56.48 -34.32
C GLU A 500 4.73 55.26 -35.19
N ALA A 501 4.52 55.50 -36.48
CA ALA A 501 4.28 54.44 -37.46
C ALA A 501 5.54 53.56 -37.61
N ASP A 502 6.71 54.17 -37.67
CA ASP A 502 7.99 53.46 -37.75
C ASP A 502 8.27 52.63 -36.47
N ARG A 503 8.03 53.20 -35.30
CA ARG A 503 8.13 52.44 -34.02
C ARG A 503 7.19 51.24 -33.98
N ARG A 504 5.98 51.38 -34.49
CA ARG A 504 5.00 50.29 -34.57
C ARG A 504 5.45 49.21 -35.52
N ILE A 505 5.98 49.56 -36.69
CA ILE A 505 6.55 48.61 -37.64
C ILE A 505 7.77 47.89 -37.04
N ALA A 506 8.67 48.63 -36.38
CA ALA A 506 9.82 48.05 -35.68
C ALA A 506 9.39 47.03 -34.59
N ASN A 507 8.34 47.36 -33.81
CA ASN A 507 7.78 46.44 -32.82
C ASN A 507 7.20 45.15 -33.44
N TYR A 508 6.56 45.26 -34.61
CA TYR A 508 6.08 44.07 -35.32
C TYR A 508 7.24 43.21 -35.82
N LEU A 509 8.26 43.78 -36.36
CA LEU A 509 9.46 43.07 -36.81
C LEU A 509 10.21 42.40 -35.65
N GLU A 510 10.30 43.04 -34.51
CA GLU A 510 10.88 42.45 -33.30
C GLU A 510 10.03 41.28 -32.78
N ARG A 511 8.70 41.40 -32.80
CA ARG A 511 7.79 40.29 -32.45
C ARG A 511 7.97 39.12 -33.40
N ILE A 512 8.00 39.37 -34.72
CA ILE A 512 8.21 38.32 -35.73
C ILE A 512 9.56 37.60 -35.50
N SER A 513 10.64 38.37 -35.23
CA SER A 513 11.93 37.77 -34.91
C SER A 513 11.87 36.86 -33.68
N ARG A 514 11.22 37.30 -32.59
CA ARG A 514 11.04 36.52 -31.38
C ARG A 514 10.15 35.26 -31.61
N ILE A 515 9.10 35.37 -32.42
CA ILE A 515 8.25 34.22 -32.75
C ILE A 515 9.03 33.20 -33.58
N ASN A 516 9.79 33.66 -34.59
CA ASN A 516 10.61 32.77 -35.41
C ASN A 516 11.72 32.07 -34.58
N ASP A 517 12.38 32.78 -33.68
CA ASP A 517 13.34 32.17 -32.74
C ASP A 517 12.70 31.06 -31.87
N ARG A 518 11.47 31.30 -31.33
CA ARG A 518 10.75 30.29 -30.60
C ARG A 518 10.31 29.10 -31.45
N ILE A 519 9.98 29.30 -32.71
CA ILE A 519 9.65 28.21 -33.64
C ILE A 519 10.91 27.39 -33.97
N GLU A 520 12.05 28.03 -34.18
CA GLU A 520 13.34 27.38 -34.43
C GLU A 520 13.79 26.56 -33.21
N HIS A 521 13.59 27.09 -31.98
CA HIS A 521 13.94 26.44 -30.72
C HIS A 521 12.71 25.89 -29.97
N LEU A 522 11.76 25.30 -30.69
CA LEU A 522 10.44 24.92 -30.16
C LEU A 522 10.50 23.98 -28.94
N THR A 523 11.43 23.02 -28.92
CA THR A 523 11.59 22.10 -27.79
C THR A 523 12.02 22.85 -26.53
N GLN A 524 12.99 23.80 -26.67
CA GLN A 524 13.42 24.62 -25.54
C GLN A 524 12.28 25.54 -25.04
N TYR A 525 11.51 26.13 -25.95
CA TYR A 525 10.34 26.94 -25.61
C TYR A 525 9.26 26.11 -24.86
N THR A 526 9.09 24.83 -25.23
CA THR A 526 8.17 23.91 -24.53
C THR A 526 8.66 23.56 -23.13
N ILE A 527 9.98 23.38 -22.95
CA ILE A 527 10.59 23.17 -21.63
C ILE A 527 10.36 24.40 -20.74
N GLU A 528 10.62 25.59 -21.25
CA GLU A 528 10.40 26.86 -20.53
C GLU A 528 8.92 27.06 -20.16
N TRP A 529 7.99 26.56 -20.99
CA TRP A 529 6.56 26.54 -20.67
C TRP A 529 6.28 25.69 -19.44
N PHE A 530 6.77 24.47 -19.38
CA PHE A 530 6.59 23.58 -18.25
C PHE A 530 7.28 24.10 -16.99
N GLU A 531 8.52 24.58 -17.07
CA GLU A 531 9.25 25.15 -15.94
C GLU A 531 8.52 26.38 -15.36
N ARG A 532 7.96 27.24 -16.19
CA ARG A 532 7.14 28.38 -15.76
C ARG A 532 5.86 27.93 -15.05
N LEU A 533 5.18 26.88 -15.53
CA LEU A 533 4.01 26.33 -14.83
C LEU A 533 4.39 25.79 -13.46
N LYS A 534 5.54 25.11 -13.34
CA LYS A 534 6.06 24.60 -12.06
C LYS A 534 6.36 25.72 -11.09
N GLU A 535 7.07 26.75 -11.53
CA GLU A 535 7.40 27.92 -10.72
C GLU A 535 6.14 28.63 -10.21
N LYS A 536 5.15 28.81 -11.08
CA LYS A 536 3.93 29.56 -10.76
C LYS A 536 2.95 28.79 -9.84
N TYR A 537 2.78 27.49 -10.07
CA TYR A 537 1.72 26.71 -9.42
C TYR A 537 2.24 25.57 -8.54
N GLY A 538 3.47 25.08 -8.77
CA GLY A 538 3.99 23.85 -8.14
C GLY A 538 4.07 23.87 -6.63
N HIS A 539 4.21 25.06 -6.01
CA HIS A 539 4.26 25.19 -4.55
C HIS A 539 2.98 24.71 -3.84
N ALA A 540 1.84 24.69 -4.52
CA ALA A 540 0.56 24.24 -3.98
C ALA A 540 0.43 22.69 -3.96
N TYR A 541 1.30 21.95 -4.67
CA TYR A 541 1.16 20.52 -4.90
C TYR A 541 2.40 19.72 -4.44
N PRO A 542 2.76 19.74 -3.15
CA PRO A 542 3.81 18.85 -2.63
C PRO A 542 3.35 17.38 -2.70
N ARG A 543 4.31 16.44 -2.86
CA ARG A 543 3.99 15.01 -2.80
C ARG A 543 3.45 14.62 -1.42
N ARG A 544 2.34 13.90 -1.38
CA ARG A 544 1.66 13.45 -0.14
C ARG A 544 1.93 11.99 0.17
N THR A 545 1.95 11.12 -0.84
CA THR A 545 2.09 9.67 -0.68
C THR A 545 3.55 9.25 -0.54
N GLN A 546 3.87 8.42 0.46
CA GLN A 546 5.22 7.93 0.71
C GLN A 546 5.46 6.62 -0.07
N LEU A 547 6.51 6.58 -0.90
CA LEU A 547 6.93 5.35 -1.58
C LEU A 547 7.68 4.45 -0.59
N ARG A 548 7.21 3.20 -0.43
CA ARG A 548 7.83 2.17 0.42
C ARG A 548 7.58 0.78 -0.15
N SER A 549 8.54 -0.12 -0.02
CA SER A 549 8.29 -1.55 -0.21
C SER A 549 7.62 -2.13 1.04
N PHE A 550 6.62 -2.99 0.86
CA PHE A 550 5.92 -3.61 1.99
C PHE A 550 6.35 -5.06 2.16
N ASP A 551 6.67 -5.42 3.41
CA ASP A 551 6.79 -6.81 3.78
C ASP A 551 5.45 -7.53 3.63
N THR A 552 5.52 -8.79 3.22
CA THR A 552 4.32 -9.61 3.09
C THR A 552 3.87 -10.05 4.48
N ILE A 553 2.73 -9.54 4.95
CA ILE A 553 2.10 -9.96 6.19
C ILE A 553 1.32 -11.26 5.89
N GLU A 554 1.78 -12.38 6.46
CA GLU A 554 1.02 -13.62 6.38
C GLU A 554 -0.17 -13.54 7.35
N ALA A 555 -1.38 -13.47 6.81
CA ALA A 555 -2.62 -13.35 7.60
C ALA A 555 -2.76 -14.44 8.68
N ALA A 556 -2.31 -15.66 8.39
CA ALA A 556 -2.31 -16.76 9.35
C ALA A 556 -1.39 -16.53 10.56
N THR A 557 -0.28 -15.81 10.39
CA THR A 557 0.68 -15.52 11.48
C THR A 557 0.16 -14.46 12.43
N VAL A 558 -0.65 -13.53 11.91
CA VAL A 558 -1.20 -12.40 12.66
C VAL A 558 -2.57 -12.71 13.25
N ALA A 559 -3.29 -13.70 12.67
CA ALA A 559 -4.62 -14.11 13.12
C ALA A 559 -4.59 -14.59 14.58
N GLU A 560 -5.57 -14.15 15.34
CA GLU A 560 -5.74 -14.56 16.74
C GLU A 560 -6.32 -15.97 16.84
N ALA A 561 -5.72 -16.80 17.70
CA ALA A 561 -6.21 -18.16 18.01
C ALA A 561 -7.44 -18.10 18.94
N ASN A 562 -8.57 -17.59 18.43
CA ASN A 562 -9.80 -17.35 19.18
C ASN A 562 -10.80 -18.51 19.13
N GLU A 563 -10.55 -19.51 18.30
CA GLU A 563 -11.39 -20.69 18.17
C GLU A 563 -10.78 -21.91 18.87
N ARG A 564 -11.61 -22.87 19.21
CA ARG A 564 -11.21 -24.10 19.88
C ARG A 564 -11.37 -25.28 18.93
N LEU A 565 -10.28 -25.95 18.61
CA LEU A 565 -10.29 -27.15 17.78
C LEU A 565 -10.61 -28.40 18.62
N TYR A 566 -11.55 -29.19 18.15
CA TYR A 566 -11.99 -30.44 18.78
C TYR A 566 -11.81 -31.62 17.81
N ILE A 567 -11.71 -32.83 18.36
CA ILE A 567 -11.56 -34.04 17.59
C ILE A 567 -12.50 -35.15 18.10
N ASN A 568 -13.22 -35.77 17.18
CA ASN A 568 -13.93 -37.02 17.41
C ASN A 568 -13.17 -38.21 16.78
N ARG A 569 -12.31 -38.86 17.58
CA ARG A 569 -11.43 -39.96 17.07
C ARG A 569 -12.22 -41.21 16.69
N LYS A 570 -13.44 -41.41 17.22
CA LYS A 570 -14.26 -42.57 16.92
C LYS A 570 -14.91 -42.47 15.55
N GLU A 571 -15.49 -41.34 15.27
CA GLU A 571 -16.21 -41.05 14.02
C GLU A 571 -15.29 -40.45 12.94
N GLY A 572 -14.10 -39.94 13.31
CA GLY A 572 -13.15 -39.35 12.37
C GLY A 572 -13.52 -37.96 11.92
N PHE A 573 -14.05 -37.12 12.82
CA PHE A 573 -14.33 -35.71 12.58
C PHE A 573 -13.40 -34.81 13.37
N ILE A 574 -13.05 -33.67 12.78
CA ILE A 574 -12.39 -32.54 13.44
C ILE A 574 -13.18 -31.27 13.17
N GLY A 575 -13.09 -30.26 14.05
CA GLY A 575 -13.72 -28.95 13.79
C GLY A 575 -13.93 -28.11 15.04
N THR A 576 -14.39 -26.89 14.82
CA THR A 576 -14.62 -25.89 15.88
C THR A 576 -16.02 -26.04 16.51
N ALA A 577 -16.98 -26.60 15.78
CA ALA A 577 -18.34 -26.80 16.25
C ALA A 577 -18.54 -28.07 17.09
N LEU A 578 -17.53 -28.93 17.25
CA LEU A 578 -17.59 -30.21 17.97
C LEU A 578 -17.38 -30.05 19.49
N LYS A 579 -18.14 -29.18 20.15
CA LYS A 579 -17.90 -28.72 21.54
C LYS A 579 -18.00 -29.82 22.61
N ASN A 580 -18.61 -30.98 22.29
CA ASN A 580 -18.78 -32.11 23.20
C ASN A 580 -17.68 -33.20 23.04
N ASP A 581 -16.73 -33.01 22.09
CA ASP A 581 -15.66 -33.95 21.80
C ASP A 581 -14.33 -33.55 22.49
N GLU A 582 -13.25 -34.28 22.22
CA GLU A 582 -11.93 -34.06 22.81
C GLU A 582 -11.34 -32.69 22.32
N PHE A 583 -11.05 -31.78 23.25
CA PHE A 583 -10.37 -30.53 22.95
C PHE A 583 -8.91 -30.80 22.58
N VAL A 584 -8.41 -30.17 21.51
CA VAL A 584 -7.03 -30.31 21.02
C VAL A 584 -6.19 -29.08 21.34
N CYS A 585 -6.56 -27.93 20.81
CA CYS A 585 -5.83 -26.66 20.98
C CYS A 585 -6.71 -25.48 20.58
N ASN A 586 -6.23 -24.27 20.88
CA ASN A 586 -6.78 -23.05 20.30
C ASN A 586 -6.20 -22.85 18.90
N CYS A 587 -7.01 -22.35 17.98
CA CYS A 587 -6.63 -22.09 16.60
C CYS A 587 -7.37 -20.87 16.04
N SER A 588 -6.98 -20.43 14.87
CA SER A 588 -7.71 -19.46 14.05
C SER A 588 -8.48 -20.18 12.94
N SER A 589 -9.54 -19.58 12.43
CA SER A 589 -10.26 -20.05 11.23
C SER A 589 -9.36 -20.11 9.96
N LEU A 590 -8.22 -19.40 9.99
CA LEU A 590 -7.25 -19.36 8.89
C LEU A 590 -6.14 -20.42 9.02
N ASP A 591 -6.06 -21.12 10.16
CA ASP A 591 -5.01 -22.10 10.41
C ASP A 591 -5.21 -23.38 9.59
N ASP A 592 -4.08 -23.97 9.23
CA ASP A 592 -4.02 -25.33 8.71
C ASP A 592 -3.76 -26.31 9.87
N VAL A 593 -4.25 -27.53 9.75
CA VAL A 593 -4.09 -28.58 10.75
C VAL A 593 -3.43 -29.78 10.13
N ILE A 594 -2.33 -30.25 10.73
CA ILE A 594 -1.67 -31.50 10.34
C ILE A 594 -2.24 -32.69 11.09
N ILE A 595 -2.52 -33.75 10.38
CA ILE A 595 -3.12 -34.98 10.89
C ILE A 595 -2.20 -36.15 10.57
N PHE A 596 -1.80 -36.93 11.59
CA PHE A 596 -1.08 -38.19 11.43
C PHE A 596 -1.96 -39.35 11.80
N TYR A 597 -1.89 -40.43 11.02
CA TYR A 597 -2.69 -41.64 11.21
C TYR A 597 -1.81 -42.82 11.67
N LYS A 598 -2.45 -43.81 12.32
CA LYS A 598 -1.75 -45.01 12.83
C LYS A 598 -1.16 -45.89 11.72
N ASP A 599 -1.67 -45.82 10.49
CA ASP A 599 -1.17 -46.55 9.31
C ASP A 599 0.04 -45.84 8.64
N GLY A 600 0.41 -44.65 9.15
CA GLY A 600 1.56 -43.86 8.65
C GLY A 600 1.18 -42.85 7.58
N ARG A 601 -0.08 -42.72 7.20
CA ARG A 601 -0.54 -41.59 6.36
C ARG A 601 -0.55 -40.31 7.18
N TYR A 602 -0.43 -39.18 6.51
CA TYR A 602 -0.59 -37.87 7.09
C TYR A 602 -1.00 -36.87 6.01
N LYS A 603 -1.73 -35.84 6.40
CA LYS A 603 -2.19 -34.75 5.53
C LYS A 603 -2.37 -33.45 6.28
N VAL A 604 -2.47 -32.35 5.55
CA VAL A 604 -2.80 -31.03 6.08
C VAL A 604 -4.17 -30.60 5.50
N VAL A 605 -5.05 -30.11 6.37
CA VAL A 605 -6.37 -29.60 6.02
C VAL A 605 -6.60 -28.25 6.67
N ARG A 606 -7.46 -27.40 6.10
CA ARG A 606 -7.85 -26.12 6.71
C ARG A 606 -8.82 -26.36 7.88
N VAL A 607 -8.74 -25.50 8.90
CA VAL A 607 -9.73 -25.49 10.00
C VAL A 607 -11.12 -25.18 9.44
N SER A 608 -12.13 -25.90 9.90
CA SER A 608 -13.54 -25.69 9.54
C SER A 608 -14.44 -26.12 10.71
N ASP A 609 -15.70 -25.79 10.65
CA ASP A 609 -16.67 -26.09 11.70
C ASP A 609 -16.79 -27.57 11.97
N LYS A 610 -16.87 -28.41 10.92
CA LYS A 610 -16.91 -29.86 10.98
C LYS A 610 -16.39 -30.48 9.68
N LEU A 611 -15.28 -31.20 9.78
CA LEU A 611 -14.64 -31.86 8.63
C LEU A 611 -14.44 -33.34 8.92
N SER A 612 -14.85 -34.20 7.96
CA SER A 612 -14.57 -35.64 8.03
C SER A 612 -13.13 -35.88 7.54
N VAL A 613 -12.30 -36.42 8.41
CA VAL A 613 -10.88 -36.70 8.10
C VAL A 613 -10.53 -38.18 8.17
N GLY A 614 -11.49 -39.03 8.58
CA GLY A 614 -11.30 -40.46 8.71
C GLY A 614 -10.86 -40.90 10.12
N THR A 615 -10.96 -42.19 10.37
CA THR A 615 -10.64 -42.82 11.67
C THR A 615 -9.14 -43.13 11.81
N ASN A 616 -8.73 -43.66 12.98
CA ASN A 616 -7.33 -44.03 13.30
C ASN A 616 -6.36 -42.88 13.41
N ILE A 617 -6.84 -41.70 13.79
CA ILE A 617 -6.00 -40.50 14.00
C ILE A 617 -5.06 -40.76 15.18
N LEU A 618 -3.76 -40.51 14.94
CA LEU A 618 -2.69 -40.66 15.93
C LEU A 618 -2.40 -39.35 16.61
N HIS A 619 -2.18 -38.29 15.80
CA HIS A 619 -1.83 -36.93 16.27
C HIS A 619 -2.54 -35.90 15.41
N LEU A 620 -2.91 -34.78 16.05
CA LEU A 620 -3.53 -33.59 15.44
C LEU A 620 -2.94 -32.34 16.08
N ALA A 621 -2.49 -31.39 15.28
CA ALA A 621 -1.98 -30.12 15.75
C ALA A 621 -2.11 -29.03 14.67
N VAL A 622 -2.07 -27.75 15.07
CA VAL A 622 -1.98 -26.64 14.12
C VAL A 622 -0.67 -26.76 13.34
N PHE A 623 -0.75 -26.62 12.02
CA PHE A 623 0.38 -26.73 11.10
C PHE A 623 0.95 -25.34 10.81
N LYS A 624 2.22 -25.14 11.15
CA LYS A 624 2.97 -23.91 10.82
C LYS A 624 3.87 -24.19 9.62
N ARG A 625 3.66 -23.45 8.52
CA ARG A 625 4.54 -23.52 7.35
C ARG A 625 5.95 -23.02 7.71
N LYS A 626 6.97 -23.62 7.10
CA LYS A 626 8.39 -23.28 7.33
C LYS A 626 8.87 -23.52 8.76
N ASP A 627 8.12 -24.26 9.59
CA ASP A 627 8.57 -24.62 10.95
C ASP A 627 9.59 -25.77 10.89
N GLU A 628 10.85 -25.45 11.11
CA GLU A 628 11.96 -26.41 11.18
C GLU A 628 12.24 -26.90 12.60
N ARG A 629 11.61 -26.29 13.63
CA ARG A 629 11.85 -26.63 15.04
C ARG A 629 10.94 -27.73 15.57
N THR A 630 9.75 -27.90 15.02
CA THR A 630 8.87 -29.01 15.39
C THR A 630 9.35 -30.30 14.74
N ILE A 631 10.02 -31.14 15.54
CA ILE A 631 10.57 -32.40 15.09
C ILE A 631 9.65 -33.56 15.51
N TYR A 632 9.32 -34.39 14.55
CA TYR A 632 8.56 -35.62 14.78
C TYR A 632 9.51 -36.82 14.91
N ASN A 633 9.47 -37.49 16.09
CA ASN A 633 10.21 -38.72 16.33
C ASN A 633 9.26 -39.91 16.15
N VAL A 634 9.57 -40.80 15.25
CA VAL A 634 8.66 -41.87 14.83
C VAL A 634 9.40 -43.21 14.79
N ILE A 635 8.76 -44.27 15.36
CA ILE A 635 9.11 -45.68 15.07
C ILE A 635 7.93 -46.31 14.36
N TYR A 636 8.16 -46.94 13.24
CA TYR A 636 7.12 -47.65 12.49
C TYR A 636 7.53 -49.08 12.14
N GLN A 637 6.55 -49.96 12.00
CA GLN A 637 6.69 -51.30 11.49
C GLN A 637 6.39 -51.34 10.01
N ASP A 638 7.24 -51.88 9.16
CA ASP A 638 7.10 -51.91 7.71
C ASP A 638 6.44 -53.20 7.24
N GLY A 639 5.13 -53.17 7.11
CA GLY A 639 4.28 -54.34 6.79
C GLY A 639 3.97 -55.23 7.98
N ARG A 640 3.02 -56.18 7.80
CA ARG A 640 2.66 -57.14 8.86
C ARG A 640 3.83 -58.06 9.19
N GLY A 641 4.28 -58.04 10.47
CA GLY A 641 5.45 -58.83 10.90
C GLY A 641 6.78 -58.35 10.37
N GLY A 642 6.86 -57.22 9.71
CA GLY A 642 8.08 -56.63 9.15
C GLY A 642 8.97 -55.96 10.20
N ALA A 643 10.12 -55.50 9.74
CA ALA A 643 11.11 -54.82 10.57
C ALA A 643 10.64 -53.45 11.08
N TYR A 644 11.23 -53.00 12.20
CA TYR A 644 10.95 -51.73 12.81
C TYR A 644 12.02 -50.74 12.44
N TYR A 645 11.60 -49.50 12.01
CA TYR A 645 12.47 -48.42 11.62
C TYR A 645 12.16 -47.19 12.48
N MET A 646 13.20 -46.38 12.77
CA MET A 646 13.10 -45.11 13.48
C MET A 646 13.52 -43.97 12.56
N LYS A 647 12.88 -42.81 12.70
CA LYS A 647 13.27 -41.59 12.00
C LYS A 647 12.89 -40.33 12.75
N ARG A 648 13.63 -39.26 12.49
CA ARG A 648 13.38 -37.89 12.94
C ARG A 648 13.22 -36.99 11.73
N PHE A 649 12.19 -36.15 11.70
CA PHE A 649 11.97 -35.25 10.57
C PHE A 649 11.11 -34.05 10.98
N ALA A 650 11.31 -32.91 10.27
CA ALA A 650 10.41 -31.78 10.29
C ALA A 650 9.47 -31.82 9.09
N VAL A 651 8.33 -31.12 9.20
CA VAL A 651 7.38 -30.92 8.10
C VAL A 651 7.25 -29.43 7.84
N THR A 652 8.02 -28.91 6.88
CA THR A 652 8.14 -27.48 6.58
C THR A 652 7.12 -26.97 5.55
N GLY A 653 6.57 -27.88 4.71
CA GLY A 653 5.57 -27.52 3.69
C GLY A 653 4.86 -28.75 3.11
N LEU A 654 3.54 -28.64 2.96
CA LEU A 654 2.66 -29.63 2.35
C LEU A 654 1.61 -28.91 1.50
N LYS A 655 1.13 -29.58 0.44
CA LYS A 655 -0.09 -29.17 -0.25
C LYS A 655 -1.29 -29.60 0.59
N ARG A 656 -2.31 -28.75 0.71
CA ARG A 656 -3.57 -29.06 1.40
C ARG A 656 -4.25 -30.25 0.74
N ASP A 657 -4.98 -31.02 1.54
CA ASP A 657 -5.83 -32.15 1.13
C ASP A 657 -5.11 -33.29 0.38
N THR A 658 -3.77 -33.24 0.35
CA THR A 658 -2.94 -34.27 -0.26
C THR A 658 -2.44 -35.23 0.81
N GLU A 659 -2.63 -36.54 0.59
CA GLU A 659 -2.17 -37.60 1.51
C GLU A 659 -0.71 -37.97 1.22
N TYR A 660 0.08 -38.01 2.26
CA TYR A 660 1.49 -38.44 2.27
C TYR A 660 1.66 -39.66 3.17
N ASN A 661 2.73 -40.43 2.98
CA ASN A 661 3.03 -41.60 3.80
C ASN A 661 4.44 -41.47 4.43
N LEU A 662 4.56 -41.75 5.75
CA LEU A 662 5.83 -41.74 6.45
C LEU A 662 6.51 -43.12 6.53
N THR A 663 5.84 -44.19 6.12
CA THR A 663 6.40 -45.54 6.04
C THR A 663 6.96 -45.83 4.65
N LYS A 664 7.52 -47.04 4.45
CA LYS A 664 7.96 -47.47 3.11
C LYS A 664 6.80 -47.87 2.16
N GLY A 665 5.57 -47.74 2.61
CA GLY A 665 4.35 -47.98 1.84
C GLY A 665 3.95 -49.46 1.68
N LYS A 666 4.54 -50.36 2.40
CA LYS A 666 4.09 -51.75 2.40
C LYS A 666 2.73 -51.90 3.10
N ASP A 667 1.87 -52.71 2.52
CA ASP A 667 0.55 -52.98 3.10
C ASP A 667 0.67 -53.53 4.54
N GLY A 668 -0.20 -53.02 5.44
CA GLY A 668 -0.17 -53.35 6.86
C GLY A 668 0.94 -52.72 7.69
N SER A 669 1.64 -51.70 7.12
CA SER A 669 2.54 -50.86 7.90
C SER A 669 1.80 -50.08 8.98
N ARG A 670 2.45 -49.84 10.12
CA ARG A 670 1.84 -49.07 11.22
C ARG A 670 2.89 -48.31 12.04
N VAL A 671 2.50 -47.15 12.55
CA VAL A 671 3.27 -46.39 13.51
C VAL A 671 3.08 -46.99 14.89
N VAL A 672 4.20 -47.26 15.59
CA VAL A 672 4.20 -47.91 16.90
C VAL A 672 4.72 -46.99 18.02
N TRP A 673 5.46 -45.94 17.64
CA TRP A 673 5.87 -44.84 18.51
C TRP A 673 5.77 -43.51 17.73
N PHE A 674 5.27 -42.47 18.37
CA PHE A 674 5.17 -41.14 17.80
C PHE A 674 5.24 -40.09 18.90
N SER A 675 6.09 -39.08 18.71
CA SER A 675 6.09 -37.85 19.49
C SER A 675 6.28 -36.65 18.59
N ALA A 676 5.63 -35.57 18.94
CA ALA A 676 5.80 -34.26 18.32
C ALA A 676 6.57 -33.37 19.31
N ASN A 677 7.71 -32.86 18.90
CA ASN A 677 8.65 -32.15 19.76
C ASN A 677 8.86 -30.72 19.24
N PRO A 678 8.17 -29.69 19.82
CA PRO A 678 8.15 -28.32 19.29
C PRO A 678 9.50 -27.60 19.27
N ASN A 679 10.47 -28.11 20.02
CA ASN A 679 11.83 -27.57 20.06
C ASN A 679 12.91 -28.63 19.78
N GLY A 680 12.57 -29.68 19.04
CA GLY A 680 13.52 -30.71 18.64
C GLY A 680 14.04 -31.58 19.77
N GLU A 681 13.26 -31.80 20.82
CA GLU A 681 13.59 -32.65 21.93
C GLU A 681 13.80 -34.11 21.44
N ALA A 682 14.78 -34.79 22.01
CA ALA A 682 15.18 -36.15 21.64
C ALA A 682 15.05 -37.11 22.83
N GLU A 683 13.96 -37.84 22.82
CA GLU A 683 13.64 -38.81 23.88
C GLU A 683 14.43 -40.12 23.74
N VAL A 684 14.56 -40.83 24.86
CA VAL A 684 15.07 -42.22 24.90
C VAL A 684 13.88 -43.15 25.10
N VAL A 685 13.70 -44.11 24.17
CA VAL A 685 12.61 -45.06 24.18
C VAL A 685 13.12 -46.48 24.51
N LYS A 686 12.59 -47.09 25.54
CA LYS A 686 12.89 -48.47 25.90
C LYS A 686 12.07 -49.43 25.04
N VAL A 687 12.79 -50.35 24.38
CA VAL A 687 12.22 -51.39 23.52
C VAL A 687 12.27 -52.75 24.23
N THR A 688 11.12 -53.40 24.42
CA THR A 688 11.02 -54.71 24.97
C THR A 688 10.59 -55.71 23.89
N LEU A 689 11.42 -56.70 23.59
CA LEU A 689 11.15 -57.70 22.57
C LEU A 689 10.30 -58.86 23.11
N LYS A 690 9.59 -59.52 22.22
CA LYS A 690 8.91 -60.79 22.57
C LYS A 690 9.96 -61.92 22.74
N PRO A 691 9.92 -62.70 23.80
CA PRO A 691 10.83 -63.81 23.99
C PRO A 691 10.80 -64.80 22.82
N ARG A 692 11.99 -65.13 22.30
CA ARG A 692 12.20 -66.18 21.27
C ARG A 692 13.39 -67.03 21.63
N PRO A 693 13.42 -68.33 21.24
CA PRO A 693 14.60 -69.17 21.39
C PRO A 693 15.83 -68.49 20.78
N ARG A 694 16.98 -68.51 21.48
CA ARG A 694 18.29 -67.92 21.11
C ARG A 694 18.35 -66.41 21.16
N LEU A 695 17.34 -65.68 21.60
CA LEU A 695 17.40 -64.24 21.77
C LEU A 695 18.04 -63.87 23.11
N LYS A 696 19.27 -63.31 23.09
CA LYS A 696 20.02 -63.00 24.31
C LYS A 696 19.56 -61.68 24.99
N THR A 697 19.22 -60.69 24.23
CA THR A 697 18.84 -59.38 24.73
C THR A 697 17.35 -59.16 24.52
N LEU A 698 16.59 -59.03 25.62
CA LEU A 698 15.13 -58.83 25.60
C LEU A 698 14.74 -57.35 25.68
N GLN A 699 15.66 -56.52 26.13
CA GLN A 699 15.40 -55.06 26.29
C GLN A 699 16.64 -54.28 25.84
N PHE A 700 16.43 -53.16 25.15
CA PHE A 700 17.42 -52.20 24.79
C PHE A 700 16.80 -50.81 24.65
N ASP A 701 17.65 -49.77 24.71
CA ASP A 701 17.19 -48.40 24.59
C ASP A 701 17.47 -47.88 23.18
N VAL A 702 16.54 -47.06 22.68
CA VAL A 702 16.63 -46.35 21.42
C VAL A 702 16.65 -44.87 21.74
N ASP A 703 17.78 -44.25 21.44
CA ASP A 703 18.07 -42.86 21.74
C ASP A 703 17.90 -42.05 20.43
N PHE A 704 16.91 -41.11 20.41
CA PHE A 704 16.64 -40.25 19.26
C PHE A 704 17.68 -39.15 19.10
N SER A 705 18.49 -38.81 20.13
CA SER A 705 19.53 -37.77 20.03
C SER A 705 20.63 -38.17 19.04
N LYS A 706 20.90 -39.48 18.95
CA LYS A 706 21.89 -40.04 18.02
C LYS A 706 21.40 -40.14 16.57
N LEU A 707 20.18 -39.70 16.27
CA LEU A 707 19.61 -39.77 14.94
C LEU A 707 19.48 -38.35 14.36
N ALA A 708 20.20 -38.12 13.26
CA ALA A 708 20.10 -36.84 12.55
C ALA A 708 18.66 -36.58 12.04
N VAL A 709 18.23 -35.33 12.08
CA VAL A 709 16.98 -34.88 11.47
C VAL A 709 17.14 -34.92 9.96
N LYS A 710 16.33 -35.74 9.27
CA LYS A 710 16.36 -35.94 7.82
C LYS A 710 15.04 -35.50 7.19
N GLY A 711 14.98 -35.40 5.87
CA GLY A 711 13.75 -35.07 5.16
C GLY A 711 12.63 -36.09 5.43
N ARG A 712 11.36 -35.64 5.40
CA ARG A 712 10.16 -36.43 5.66
C ARG A 712 10.02 -37.71 4.85
N ALA A 713 10.59 -37.75 3.63
CA ALA A 713 10.58 -38.93 2.74
C ALA A 713 11.60 -40.00 3.11
N SER A 714 12.53 -39.75 4.05
CA SER A 714 13.55 -40.72 4.45
C SER A 714 12.90 -42.00 5.01
N CYS A 715 13.49 -43.15 4.71
CA CYS A 715 13.02 -44.46 5.22
C CYS A 715 13.32 -44.70 6.70
N GLY A 716 14.29 -43.96 7.27
CA GLY A 716 14.75 -44.14 8.64
C GLY A 716 15.75 -45.26 8.85
N ASN A 717 16.30 -45.38 10.06
CA ASN A 717 17.27 -46.38 10.46
C ASN A 717 16.60 -47.62 11.05
N LEU A 718 17.17 -48.77 10.80
CA LEU A 718 16.66 -50.05 11.32
C LEU A 718 16.81 -50.12 12.84
N VAL A 719 15.69 -50.34 13.55
CA VAL A 719 15.70 -50.56 15.02
C VAL A 719 15.87 -52.07 15.32
N THR A 720 15.00 -52.93 14.79
CA THR A 720 15.06 -54.37 14.96
C THR A 720 14.21 -55.11 13.93
N ARG A 721 14.60 -56.32 13.60
CA ARG A 721 13.82 -57.28 12.83
C ARG A 721 13.01 -58.22 13.73
N ASN A 722 13.24 -58.19 15.04
CA ASN A 722 12.54 -59.03 15.99
C ASN A 722 11.18 -58.42 16.39
N GLU A 723 10.23 -59.28 16.74
CA GLU A 723 8.93 -58.84 17.15
C GLU A 723 8.98 -58.14 18.52
N VAL A 724 8.47 -56.90 18.57
CA VAL A 724 8.46 -56.07 19.77
C VAL A 724 7.19 -56.30 20.57
N HIS A 725 7.32 -56.48 21.88
CA HIS A 725 6.24 -56.54 22.81
C HIS A 725 5.70 -55.17 23.20
N ARG A 726 6.60 -54.21 23.53
CA ARG A 726 6.25 -52.88 24.02
C ARG A 726 7.34 -51.85 23.70
N PHE A 727 6.91 -50.62 23.35
CA PHE A 727 7.71 -49.40 23.41
C PHE A 727 7.26 -48.59 24.62
N SER A 728 8.19 -48.04 25.39
CA SER A 728 7.89 -47.19 26.55
C SER A 728 8.90 -46.03 26.63
N LEU A 729 8.44 -44.84 26.98
CA LEU A 729 9.31 -43.71 27.26
C LEU A 729 10.21 -44.08 28.43
N LYS A 730 11.53 -43.89 28.27
CA LYS A 730 12.50 -44.05 29.35
C LYS A 730 12.90 -42.69 29.91
N GLU A 731 13.23 -41.78 29.04
CA GLU A 731 13.67 -40.42 29.37
C GLU A 731 13.17 -39.43 28.34
N LYS A 732 12.74 -38.24 28.82
CA LYS A 732 12.36 -37.12 27.97
C LYS A 732 13.61 -36.28 27.75
N GLY A 733 14.27 -36.45 26.61
CA GLY A 733 15.53 -35.79 26.29
C GLY A 733 15.42 -34.27 26.11
N THR A 734 16.59 -33.66 25.99
CA THR A 734 16.74 -32.22 25.72
C THR A 734 16.66 -31.91 24.24
N SER A 735 16.60 -30.60 23.89
CA SER A 735 16.64 -30.14 22.51
C SER A 735 18.00 -30.49 21.87
N THR A 736 17.96 -30.93 20.63
CA THR A 736 19.15 -31.19 19.77
C THR A 736 19.34 -30.11 18.72
N LEU A 737 18.50 -29.07 18.73
CA LEU A 737 18.60 -27.91 17.86
C LEU A 737 19.39 -26.82 18.57
N GLY A 738 20.05 -25.94 17.80
CA GLY A 738 20.72 -24.75 18.35
C GLY A 738 19.78 -23.87 19.16
N GLY A 739 20.32 -22.87 19.83
CA GLY A 739 19.56 -21.96 20.69
C GLY A 739 18.36 -21.34 20.03
N ARG A 740 17.45 -20.83 20.85
CA ARG A 740 16.25 -20.14 20.40
C ARG A 740 16.36 -18.67 20.69
N GLN A 741 16.15 -17.84 19.69
CA GLN A 741 16.10 -16.38 19.88
C GLN A 741 14.85 -16.01 20.67
N VAL A 742 15.01 -15.13 21.66
CA VAL A 742 13.95 -14.72 22.60
C VAL A 742 13.89 -13.19 22.65
N TRP A 743 12.70 -12.64 22.61
CA TRP A 743 12.40 -11.23 22.77
C TRP A 743 11.42 -11.02 23.93
N PHE A 744 11.52 -9.86 24.56
CA PHE A 744 10.57 -9.40 25.57
C PHE A 744 9.72 -8.27 24.99
N ASP A 745 8.41 -8.44 25.00
CA ASP A 745 7.45 -7.42 24.58
C ASP A 745 6.94 -6.65 25.82
N PRO A 746 7.36 -5.38 26.00
CA PRO A 746 7.00 -4.58 27.17
C PRO A 746 5.52 -4.15 27.16
N ASP A 747 4.82 -4.19 26.02
CA ASP A 747 3.41 -3.81 25.90
C ASP A 747 2.48 -4.87 26.52
N VAL A 748 2.85 -6.14 26.37
CA VAL A 748 2.08 -7.28 26.88
C VAL A 748 2.75 -7.94 28.10
N LEU A 749 3.93 -7.49 28.48
CA LEU A 749 4.75 -8.02 29.59
C LEU A 749 4.99 -9.54 29.45
N ARG A 750 5.34 -9.98 28.24
CA ARG A 750 5.58 -11.40 27.91
C ARG A 750 6.76 -11.58 26.96
N LEU A 751 7.29 -12.78 27.00
CA LEU A 751 8.27 -13.21 26.02
C LEU A 751 7.60 -13.61 24.70
N ASN A 752 8.35 -13.49 23.62
CA ASN A 752 7.96 -14.01 22.32
C ASN A 752 9.17 -14.53 21.53
N TYR A 753 8.89 -15.26 20.46
CA TYR A 753 9.88 -15.78 19.53
C TYR A 753 9.73 -15.18 18.13
N ASP A 754 8.89 -14.14 18.02
CA ASP A 754 8.43 -13.55 16.75
C ASP A 754 9.21 -12.26 16.39
N GLY A 755 10.27 -11.93 17.14
CA GLY A 755 11.12 -10.75 16.88
C GLY A 755 10.54 -9.43 17.37
N ARG A 756 9.63 -9.43 18.37
CA ARG A 756 8.94 -8.23 18.85
C ARG A 756 9.48 -7.74 20.17
N GLY A 757 9.73 -6.42 20.25
CA GLY A 757 10.23 -5.78 21.46
C GLY A 757 11.75 -5.91 21.63
N GLN A 758 12.20 -6.02 22.88
CA GLN A 758 13.62 -6.07 23.24
C GLN A 758 14.21 -7.47 22.98
N TYR A 759 15.27 -7.57 22.20
CA TYR A 759 16.03 -8.81 22.00
C TYR A 759 16.81 -9.17 23.27
N LEU A 760 16.61 -10.38 23.78
CA LEU A 760 17.28 -10.88 25.00
C LEU A 760 18.45 -11.83 24.72
N GLY A 761 18.60 -12.28 23.47
CA GLY A 761 19.67 -13.21 23.08
C GLY A 761 19.16 -14.59 22.66
N GLU A 762 20.09 -15.50 22.44
CA GLU A 762 19.85 -16.90 22.10
C GLU A 762 19.85 -17.77 23.37
N PHE A 763 18.76 -18.53 23.57
CA PHE A 763 18.53 -19.36 24.74
C PHE A 763 18.56 -20.85 24.41
N GLN A 764 19.22 -21.65 25.23
CA GLN A 764 19.23 -23.10 25.19
C GLN A 764 18.43 -23.70 26.36
N GLY A 765 18.18 -24.98 26.36
CA GLY A 765 17.23 -25.64 27.28
C GLY A 765 17.41 -25.39 28.77
N THR A 766 18.61 -25.06 29.23
CA THR A 766 18.96 -24.83 30.66
C THR A 766 19.10 -23.35 31.01
N ASP A 767 19.06 -22.45 30.01
CA ASP A 767 19.22 -21.02 30.21
C ASP A 767 18.06 -20.44 31.00
N LEU A 768 18.37 -19.43 31.82
CA LEU A 768 17.37 -18.71 32.61
C LEU A 768 17.31 -17.24 32.19
N ILE A 769 16.22 -16.62 32.52
CA ILE A 769 16.01 -15.16 32.40
C ILE A 769 16.22 -14.56 33.79
N LEU A 770 16.96 -13.47 33.84
CA LEU A 770 17.07 -12.60 35.01
C LEU A 770 16.07 -11.45 34.89
N VAL A 771 15.27 -11.25 35.92
CA VAL A 771 14.36 -10.12 36.07
C VAL A 771 14.75 -9.30 37.27
N ILE A 772 15.00 -8.03 37.10
CA ILE A 772 15.35 -7.07 38.17
C ILE A 772 14.21 -6.04 38.22
N LEU A 773 13.66 -5.85 39.40
CA LEU A 773 12.53 -4.95 39.65
C LEU A 773 13.00 -3.61 40.22
N LYS A 774 12.26 -2.54 39.99
CA LYS A 774 12.55 -1.19 40.47
C LYS A 774 12.59 -1.10 42.02
N ASN A 775 11.90 -2.02 42.70
CA ASN A 775 11.89 -2.08 44.17
C ASN A 775 13.14 -2.74 44.78
N GLY A 776 14.16 -3.10 43.97
CA GLY A 776 15.41 -3.73 44.42
C GLY A 776 15.26 -5.23 44.71
N GLU A 777 14.32 -5.90 44.11
CA GLU A 777 14.18 -7.35 44.09
C GLU A 777 14.58 -7.91 42.74
N TYR A 778 15.00 -9.19 42.74
CA TYR A 778 15.27 -9.94 41.52
C TYR A 778 14.81 -11.39 41.65
N TYR A 779 14.60 -12.05 40.51
CA TYR A 779 14.39 -13.49 40.42
C TYR A 779 14.86 -14.02 39.06
N THR A 780 15.07 -15.33 38.98
CA THR A 780 15.34 -16.00 37.69
C THR A 780 14.19 -16.93 37.33
N GLY A 781 13.89 -17.07 36.05
CA GLY A 781 12.83 -17.95 35.54
C GLY A 781 13.20 -18.62 34.23
N ASP A 782 12.39 -19.56 33.80
CA ASP A 782 12.49 -20.14 32.46
C ASP A 782 12.05 -19.12 31.37
N PHE A 783 12.43 -19.38 30.12
CA PHE A 783 12.08 -18.51 28.99
C PHE A 783 10.79 -18.95 28.27
N ASN A 784 9.78 -19.41 29.04
CA ASN A 784 8.51 -19.80 28.48
C ASN A 784 7.65 -18.58 28.11
N VAL A 785 7.13 -18.53 26.88
CA VAL A 785 6.28 -17.43 26.38
C VAL A 785 4.95 -17.28 27.12
N THR A 786 4.54 -18.28 27.90
CA THR A 786 3.33 -18.19 28.73
C THR A 786 3.55 -17.38 30.02
N ASN A 787 4.81 -17.15 30.42
CA ASN A 787 5.12 -16.35 31.59
C ASN A 787 4.67 -14.91 31.42
N HIS A 788 4.05 -14.37 32.46
CA HIS A 788 3.68 -12.96 32.54
C HIS A 788 4.56 -12.27 33.56
N TYR A 789 5.12 -11.13 33.18
CA TYR A 789 6.03 -10.36 33.98
C TYR A 789 5.32 -9.12 34.56
N GLU A 790 5.94 -8.47 35.54
CA GLU A 790 5.41 -7.27 36.19
C GLU A 790 5.68 -6.01 35.36
N ASP A 791 4.92 -4.95 35.59
CA ASP A 791 5.07 -3.64 34.96
C ASP A 791 6.18 -2.77 35.58
N ASN A 792 6.67 -3.18 36.76
CA ASN A 792 7.75 -2.48 37.50
C ASN A 792 9.15 -3.04 37.21
N ILE A 793 9.35 -3.69 36.08
CA ILE A 793 10.67 -4.19 35.66
C ILE A 793 11.63 -3.02 35.47
N LEU A 794 12.82 -3.14 36.06
CA LEU A 794 13.97 -2.26 35.80
C LEU A 794 14.80 -2.81 34.64
N ARG A 795 15.07 -4.13 34.66
CA ARG A 795 15.87 -4.80 33.64
C ARG A 795 15.43 -6.27 33.49
N ILE A 796 15.44 -6.75 32.24
CA ILE A 796 15.22 -8.15 31.89
C ILE A 796 16.26 -8.56 30.86
N GLU A 797 16.99 -9.68 31.13
CA GLU A 797 18.03 -10.18 30.23
C GLU A 797 18.27 -11.66 30.45
N LYS A 798 19.14 -12.26 29.61
CA LYS A 798 19.64 -13.64 29.83
C LYS A 798 20.49 -13.68 31.09
N PHE A 799 20.18 -14.61 31.97
CA PHE A 799 20.94 -14.78 33.24
C PHE A 799 22.36 -15.28 32.97
N ASN A 800 23.34 -14.58 33.54
CA ASN A 800 24.73 -14.98 33.60
C ASN A 800 25.20 -14.93 35.04
N SER A 801 25.61 -16.09 35.61
CA SER A 801 26.07 -16.23 37.02
C SER A 801 27.38 -15.52 37.29
N HIS A 802 28.18 -15.24 36.27
CA HIS A 802 29.52 -14.61 36.39
C HIS A 802 29.44 -13.09 36.17
N LYS A 803 28.31 -12.55 35.69
CA LYS A 803 28.18 -11.12 35.45
C LYS A 803 28.16 -10.34 36.73
N VAL A 804 29.14 -9.41 36.88
CA VAL A 804 29.26 -8.54 38.03
C VAL A 804 28.36 -7.32 37.88
N TRP A 805 27.60 -7.06 38.93
CA TRP A 805 26.73 -5.91 39.03
C TRP A 805 27.23 -4.91 40.09
N THR A 806 27.09 -3.64 39.83
CA THR A 806 27.40 -2.57 40.79
C THR A 806 26.11 -1.82 41.12
N ALA A 807 25.75 -1.72 42.37
CA ALA A 807 24.58 -0.98 42.82
C ALA A 807 24.93 0.07 43.87
N ILE A 808 24.30 1.24 43.76
CA ILE A 808 24.26 2.24 44.82
C ILE A 808 22.87 2.16 45.44
N ILE A 809 22.82 1.93 46.75
CA ILE A 809 21.60 1.75 47.51
C ILE A 809 21.54 2.77 48.66
N ASN A 810 20.38 3.27 48.97
CA ASN A 810 20.11 4.01 50.23
C ASN A 810 19.56 2.99 51.23
N ASP A 811 20.35 2.67 52.25
CA ASP A 811 19.98 1.71 53.30
C ASP A 811 19.19 2.43 54.38
N ALA A 812 17.88 2.15 54.44
CA ALA A 812 16.98 2.81 55.40
C ALA A 812 17.29 2.44 56.88
N ASP A 813 17.84 1.24 57.18
CA ASP A 813 18.25 0.82 58.50
C ASP A 813 19.33 1.72 59.09
N GLN A 814 20.28 2.17 58.24
CA GLN A 814 21.42 2.98 58.64
C GLN A 814 21.27 4.46 58.25
N GLY A 815 20.37 4.78 57.38
CA GLY A 815 20.16 6.16 56.88
C GLY A 815 21.29 6.69 56.00
N TYR A 816 22.07 5.80 55.33
CA TYR A 816 23.21 6.19 54.51
C TYR A 816 23.24 5.48 53.20
N PRO A 817 23.85 6.06 52.16
CA PRO A 817 24.08 5.42 50.87
C PRO A 817 25.27 4.44 50.94
N TYR A 818 25.10 3.25 50.33
CA TYR A 818 26.12 2.22 50.21
C TYR A 818 26.35 1.84 48.75
N LEU A 819 27.61 1.64 48.38
CA LEU A 819 28.01 1.03 47.12
C LEU A 819 28.35 -0.43 47.33
N LYS A 820 27.86 -1.30 46.44
CA LYS A 820 28.16 -2.73 46.46
C LYS A 820 28.40 -3.27 45.07
N ARG A 821 29.31 -4.26 44.99
CA ARG A 821 29.56 -5.06 43.76
C ARG A 821 29.29 -6.53 44.08
N PHE A 822 28.53 -7.18 43.20
CA PHE A 822 28.07 -8.55 43.49
C PHE A 822 27.68 -9.26 42.17
N THR A 823 27.49 -10.60 42.24
CA THR A 823 26.87 -11.43 41.21
C THR A 823 25.52 -11.90 41.72
N PHE A 824 24.56 -12.06 40.82
CA PHE A 824 23.25 -12.65 41.15
C PHE A 824 23.37 -14.17 41.18
N GLU A 825 22.62 -14.81 42.10
CA GLU A 825 22.48 -16.27 42.20
C GLU A 825 21.17 -16.69 41.56
N ALA A 826 21.09 -17.82 40.86
CA ALA A 826 19.87 -18.37 40.32
C ALA A 826 18.85 -18.62 41.44
N SER A 827 17.67 -17.98 41.34
CA SER A 827 16.58 -18.15 42.32
C SER A 827 15.24 -17.96 41.68
N THR A 828 14.37 -18.94 41.76
CA THR A 828 12.96 -18.81 41.30
C THR A 828 12.10 -18.02 42.27
N ARG A 829 12.57 -17.78 43.49
CA ARG A 829 11.93 -16.96 44.50
C ARG A 829 12.51 -15.56 44.43
N ARG A 830 11.71 -14.56 44.64
CA ARG A 830 12.15 -13.16 44.73
C ARG A 830 13.17 -13.01 45.85
N GLN A 831 14.29 -12.42 45.51
CA GLN A 831 15.39 -12.11 46.42
C GLN A 831 15.61 -10.61 46.42
N ARG A 832 15.79 -10.03 47.61
CA ARG A 832 16.05 -8.60 47.78
C ARG A 832 17.53 -8.33 47.88
N PHE A 833 18.05 -7.37 47.11
CA PHE A 833 19.46 -7.00 47.13
C PHE A 833 19.74 -5.58 47.66
N VAL A 834 18.70 -4.77 47.96
CA VAL A 834 18.84 -3.38 48.45
C VAL A 834 18.83 -3.24 49.98
N GLY A 835 18.78 -4.35 50.74
CA GLY A 835 18.72 -4.34 52.22
C GLY A 835 17.44 -5.00 52.74
N THR A 836 17.31 -5.08 54.06
CA THR A 836 16.23 -5.82 54.73
C THR A 836 15.03 -4.92 55.02
N ASP A 837 15.20 -3.61 55.15
CA ASP A 837 14.12 -2.65 55.37
C ASP A 837 13.41 -2.32 54.01
N ASP A 838 12.09 -2.29 54.03
CA ASP A 838 11.28 -2.02 52.86
C ASP A 838 11.40 -0.57 52.34
N LYS A 839 11.90 0.31 53.16
CA LYS A 839 12.17 1.72 52.81
C LYS A 839 13.51 1.93 52.13
N SER A 840 14.39 0.91 52.09
CA SER A 840 15.65 0.97 51.37
C SER A 840 15.40 1.05 49.87
N GLN A 841 16.12 1.93 49.18
CA GLN A 841 15.88 2.26 47.74
C GLN A 841 17.14 2.00 46.92
N LEU A 842 16.90 1.52 45.69
CA LEU A 842 17.95 1.45 44.69
C LEU A 842 18.11 2.83 44.04
N MET A 843 19.32 3.39 44.10
CA MET A 843 19.65 4.70 43.52
C MET A 843 20.26 4.58 42.13
N ALA A 844 21.16 3.60 41.93
CA ALA A 844 21.77 3.29 40.65
C ALA A 844 22.10 1.79 40.53
N LEU A 845 22.05 1.25 39.29
CA LEU A 845 22.44 -0.12 39.00
C LEU A 845 23.16 -0.13 37.64
N SER A 846 24.42 -0.63 37.65
CA SER A 846 25.25 -0.78 36.46
C SER A 846 25.71 -2.23 36.30
N ASP A 847 25.79 -2.68 35.05
CA ASP A 847 26.34 -3.96 34.64
C ASP A 847 27.75 -3.86 34.02
N HIS A 848 28.35 -2.65 34.07
CA HIS A 848 29.71 -2.44 33.62
C HIS A 848 30.71 -2.87 34.69
N LEU A 849 31.70 -3.69 34.29
CA LEU A 849 32.74 -4.17 35.22
C LEU A 849 33.52 -3.00 35.81
N GLY A 850 33.83 -1.95 35.05
CA GLY A 850 34.50 -0.73 35.43
C GLY A 850 33.55 0.46 35.72
N ALA A 851 32.41 0.20 36.35
CA ALA A 851 31.38 1.23 36.59
C ALA A 851 31.94 2.41 37.43
N ARG A 852 31.62 3.64 37.01
CA ARG A 852 31.98 4.90 37.67
C ARG A 852 30.74 5.75 37.88
N PHE A 853 30.68 6.44 39.01
CA PHE A 853 29.49 7.24 39.34
C PHE A 853 29.89 8.63 39.82
N ARG A 854 29.09 9.62 39.45
CA ARG A 854 29.12 10.98 40.02
C ARG A 854 27.94 11.13 40.95
N ILE A 855 28.21 11.55 42.16
CA ILE A 855 27.24 11.66 43.25
C ILE A 855 27.09 13.14 43.55
N THR A 856 25.92 13.67 43.44
CA THR A 856 25.56 15.05 43.81
C THR A 856 24.79 15.05 45.11
N PHE A 857 25.09 16.05 45.95
CA PHE A 857 24.53 16.15 47.29
C PHE A 857 23.32 17.05 47.32
N GLY A 858 22.37 16.75 48.22
CA GLY A 858 21.16 17.53 48.46
C GLY A 858 21.22 18.29 49.80
N ALA A 859 20.31 19.18 49.98
CA ALA A 859 20.24 19.98 51.23
C ALA A 859 20.22 19.08 52.47
N PRO A 860 21.00 19.36 53.50
CA PRO A 860 21.83 20.55 53.73
C PRO A 860 23.25 20.51 53.17
N ASP A 861 23.61 19.49 52.40
CA ASP A 861 24.97 19.24 51.91
C ASP A 861 25.19 19.70 50.45
N ASP A 862 24.29 20.43 49.86
CA ASP A 862 24.24 20.89 48.48
C ASP A 862 25.36 21.86 48.06
N PHE A 863 26.07 22.41 49.03
CA PHE A 863 27.24 23.27 48.82
C PHE A 863 28.55 22.50 48.55
N ARG A 864 28.48 21.15 48.57
CA ARG A 864 29.66 20.29 48.37
C ARG A 864 29.88 19.97 46.91
N ASP A 865 31.16 19.89 46.52
CA ASP A 865 31.49 19.40 45.18
C ASP A 865 31.01 17.96 44.97
N PRO A 866 30.58 17.58 43.75
CA PRO A 866 30.19 16.23 43.44
C PRO A 866 31.31 15.23 43.70
N LEU A 867 31.01 14.07 44.28
CA LEU A 867 31.93 12.98 44.53
C LEU A 867 31.95 12.00 43.35
N GLU A 868 33.11 11.84 42.70
CA GLU A 868 33.31 10.80 41.73
C GLU A 868 33.87 9.53 42.37
N VAL A 869 33.28 8.37 42.07
CA VAL A 869 33.64 7.09 42.63
C VAL A 869 33.88 6.08 41.52
N ASP A 870 35.08 5.47 41.55
CA ASP A 870 35.41 4.31 40.73
C ASP A 870 35.07 3.04 41.53
N ALA A 871 34.05 2.29 41.10
CA ALA A 871 33.50 1.18 41.87
C ALA A 871 34.49 0.01 42.05
N PRO A 872 35.29 -0.37 41.04
CA PRO A 872 36.35 -1.37 41.19
C PRO A 872 37.38 -1.06 42.31
N ASP A 873 37.81 0.20 42.39
CA ASP A 873 38.80 0.63 43.38
C ASP A 873 38.15 0.84 44.76
N PHE A 874 36.85 1.10 44.79
CA PHE A 874 36.12 1.37 46.02
C PHE A 874 35.78 0.10 46.82
N ILE A 875 35.30 -0.98 46.14
CA ILE A 875 34.91 -2.24 46.78
C ILE A 875 35.11 -3.45 45.88
N ALA A 876 35.62 -4.56 46.45
CA ALA A 876 35.67 -5.83 45.77
C ALA A 876 34.29 -6.48 45.62
N VAL A 877 34.15 -7.42 44.67
CA VAL A 877 32.92 -8.20 44.45
C VAL A 877 32.63 -9.06 45.68
N LYS A 878 31.37 -9.04 46.16
CA LYS A 878 30.88 -9.82 47.32
C LYS A 878 29.51 -10.44 46.99
N SER A 879 28.96 -11.25 47.90
CA SER A 879 27.60 -11.77 47.77
C SER A 879 26.56 -10.64 47.64
N PHE A 880 25.49 -10.86 46.86
CA PHE A 880 24.40 -9.91 46.72
C PHE A 880 23.72 -9.59 48.08
N LYS A 881 23.85 -10.46 49.08
CA LYS A 881 23.32 -10.27 50.44
C LYS A 881 24.16 -9.32 51.27
N ALA A 882 25.41 -9.03 50.86
CA ALA A 882 26.28 -8.11 51.59
C ALA A 882 25.71 -6.68 51.49
N ARG A 883 25.79 -5.92 52.59
CA ARG A 883 25.34 -4.54 52.65
C ARG A 883 26.10 -3.60 51.72
N GLY A 884 27.36 -3.89 51.46
CA GLY A 884 28.29 -3.04 50.74
C GLY A 884 29.19 -2.18 51.62
N LYS A 885 29.88 -1.19 51.03
CA LYS A 885 30.71 -0.21 51.73
C LYS A 885 29.98 1.14 51.71
N ARG A 886 29.89 1.79 52.85
CA ARG A 886 29.27 3.10 52.98
C ARG A 886 29.97 4.12 52.07
N LEU A 887 29.15 4.80 51.24
CA LEU A 887 29.63 5.70 50.21
C LEU A 887 29.96 7.07 50.80
N THR A 888 29.07 7.62 51.59
CA THR A 888 29.18 8.90 52.23
C THR A 888 28.23 8.97 53.47
N THR A 889 28.42 9.99 54.29
CA THR A 889 27.56 10.31 55.41
C THR A 889 26.63 11.50 55.06
N TRP A 890 26.76 12.08 53.88
CA TRP A 890 26.03 13.23 53.41
C TRP A 890 24.78 12.83 52.66
N ASN A 891 23.81 13.76 52.56
CA ASN A 891 22.57 13.51 51.87
C ASN A 891 22.82 13.52 50.32
N VAL A 892 22.50 12.43 49.65
CA VAL A 892 22.65 12.29 48.20
C VAL A 892 21.34 12.69 47.49
N ALA A 893 21.44 13.66 46.57
CA ALA A 893 20.33 14.09 45.71
C ALA A 893 20.19 13.28 44.46
N ALA A 894 21.31 13.02 43.74
CA ALA A 894 21.32 12.29 42.49
C ALA A 894 22.61 11.47 42.35
N VAL A 895 22.53 10.39 41.56
CA VAL A 895 23.65 9.53 41.19
C VAL A 895 23.60 9.37 39.67
N ASP A 896 24.66 9.83 39.01
CA ASP A 896 24.80 9.74 37.56
C ASP A 896 25.93 8.75 37.24
N GLU A 897 25.66 7.83 36.32
CA GLU A 897 26.69 6.92 35.80
C GLU A 897 27.58 7.66 34.81
N LEU A 898 28.90 7.60 35.03
CA LEU A 898 29.93 8.15 34.14
C LEU A 898 30.39 7.08 33.14
N GLU A 899 31.19 7.49 32.14
CA GLU A 899 31.81 6.56 31.22
C GLU A 899 32.63 5.52 32.03
N PRO A 900 32.34 4.19 31.84
CA PRO A 900 33.00 3.16 32.57
C PRO A 900 34.50 3.11 32.20
N ARG A 901 35.33 2.76 33.14
CA ARG A 901 36.75 2.51 32.91
C ARG A 901 36.89 1.19 32.15
N GLU A 902 37.77 1.19 31.14
CA GLU A 902 38.16 -0.05 30.46
C GLU A 902 38.88 -1.00 31.46
N MET A 903 38.27 -2.14 31.69
CA MET A 903 38.84 -3.22 32.47
C MET A 903 39.17 -4.35 31.50
N PRO A 904 40.34 -5.07 31.69
CA PRO A 904 40.58 -6.26 30.90
C PRO A 904 39.45 -7.27 31.14
N GLU A 905 38.82 -7.75 30.06
CA GLU A 905 37.92 -8.89 30.14
C GLU A 905 38.69 -10.10 30.63
N GLU A 906 38.44 -10.56 31.86
CA GLU A 906 38.84 -11.90 32.28
C GLU A 906 37.96 -12.86 31.44
N ASN A 907 38.55 -13.47 30.41
CA ASN A 907 37.94 -14.57 29.63
C ASN A 907 37.65 -15.74 30.58
N TYR A 908 36.45 -15.80 31.15
CA TYR A 908 35.85 -17.02 31.65
C TYR A 908 35.28 -17.77 30.46
N ASP A 909 36.16 -18.46 29.72
CA ASP A 909 35.79 -19.42 28.68
C ASP A 909 35.34 -20.71 29.39
N ASP A 910 34.04 -20.82 29.69
CA ASP A 910 33.38 -22.04 30.13
C ASP A 910 33.11 -22.96 28.92
N THR A 911 34.11 -23.20 28.11
CA THR A 911 34.18 -24.44 27.32
C THR A 911 34.67 -25.55 28.25
N PRO A 912 33.89 -26.60 28.53
CA PRO A 912 34.46 -27.81 29.13
C PRO A 912 35.60 -28.28 28.22
N GLU A 913 36.80 -28.46 28.76
CA GLU A 913 37.87 -29.15 28.05
C GLU A 913 37.25 -30.47 27.53
N GLU A 914 37.00 -30.53 26.24
CA GLU A 914 36.83 -31.83 25.57
C GLU A 914 38.15 -32.58 25.76
N GLU A 915 38.12 -33.61 26.60
CA GLU A 915 39.16 -34.63 26.61
C GLU A 915 39.38 -35.05 25.14
N GLU A 916 40.57 -34.73 24.61
CA GLU A 916 41.03 -35.22 23.33
C GLU A 916 40.95 -36.76 23.34
N THR A 917 39.87 -37.29 22.79
CA THR A 917 39.85 -38.69 22.37
C THR A 917 40.80 -38.81 21.18
N PRO A 918 41.74 -39.76 21.21
CA PRO A 918 42.72 -39.92 20.13
C PRO A 918 42.00 -40.12 18.79
N GLU A 919 42.43 -39.38 17.80
CA GLU A 919 41.98 -39.52 16.40
C GLU A 919 42.16 -40.99 15.99
N VAL A 920 41.05 -41.69 15.81
CA VAL A 920 41.02 -42.92 15.05
C VAL A 920 41.01 -42.54 13.57
N GLU A 921 42.12 -42.78 12.89
CA GLU A 921 42.19 -42.68 11.41
C GLU A 921 41.03 -43.48 10.80
N ILE A 922 40.08 -42.79 10.22
CA ILE A 922 39.00 -43.40 9.45
C ILE A 922 39.59 -43.67 8.06
N GLU A 923 39.87 -44.94 7.76
CA GLU A 923 40.11 -45.35 6.37
C GLU A 923 38.95 -44.85 5.45
N PRO A 924 39.25 -44.40 4.24
CA PRO A 924 38.22 -43.92 3.31
C PRO A 924 37.24 -45.03 2.96
N GLU A 925 35.92 -44.69 3.04
CA GLU A 925 34.82 -45.59 2.63
C GLU A 925 35.10 -46.10 1.20
N ARG A 926 35.19 -47.43 1.04
CA ARG A 926 35.29 -48.10 -0.23
C ARG A 926 34.03 -47.94 -1.04
N SER A 927 34.18 -47.68 -2.36
CA SER A 927 33.05 -47.47 -3.27
C SER A 927 32.21 -48.75 -3.41
N ASP A 928 30.90 -48.56 -3.65
CA ASP A 928 29.93 -49.66 -3.85
C ASP A 928 30.34 -50.66 -4.96
N ASP A 929 31.22 -50.26 -5.87
CA ASP A 929 31.75 -51.12 -6.94
C ASP A 929 32.87 -52.06 -6.44
N GLU A 930 33.72 -51.66 -5.46
CA GLU A 930 34.69 -52.52 -4.84
C GLU A 930 34.07 -53.61 -3.94
N ILE A 931 32.94 -53.33 -3.33
CA ILE A 931 32.17 -54.30 -2.55
C ILE A 931 31.48 -55.32 -3.47
N ARG A 932 31.06 -54.91 -4.67
CA ARG A 932 30.47 -55.83 -5.65
C ARG A 932 31.44 -56.80 -6.24
N ASP A 933 32.70 -56.41 -6.45
CA ASP A 933 33.73 -57.29 -7.00
C ASP A 933 34.20 -58.32 -6.00
N GLU A 934 34.25 -58.03 -4.68
CA GLU A 934 34.57 -59.02 -3.62
C GLU A 934 33.46 -60.06 -3.44
N ILE A 935 32.17 -59.65 -3.58
CA ILE A 935 31.03 -60.60 -3.51
C ILE A 935 31.01 -61.53 -4.72
N ASN A 936 31.36 -61.05 -5.92
CA ASN A 936 31.43 -61.86 -7.13
C ASN A 936 32.65 -62.75 -7.16
N GLY A 937 33.73 -62.38 -6.48
CA GLY A 937 34.92 -63.21 -6.33
C GLY A 937 34.70 -64.46 -5.42
N GLN A 938 33.88 -64.35 -4.36
CA GLN A 938 33.58 -65.48 -3.45
C GLN A 938 32.55 -66.46 -3.99
N GLN A 939 31.80 -66.16 -5.02
CA GLN A 939 30.83 -67.07 -5.66
C GLN A 939 31.49 -67.98 -6.72
N ARG A 940 32.80 -67.80 -7.05
CA ARG A 940 33.53 -68.67 -7.97
C ARG A 940 34.40 -69.74 -7.30
N MET A 941 34.33 -69.88 -5.98
CA MET A 941 35.10 -70.94 -5.23
C MET A 941 34.20 -71.91 -4.47
N PHE A 942 33.00 -72.15 -4.90
CA PHE A 942 32.23 -73.36 -4.45
C PHE A 942 31.42 -73.90 -5.64
#